data_d4203464a0726f82ba025427d158258a
#
_entry.id   d4203464a0726f82ba025427d158258a
#
_cell.length_a   1.000
_cell.length_b   1.000
_cell.length_c   1.000
_cell.angle_alpha   90.00
_cell.angle_beta   90.00
_cell.angle_gamma   90.00
#
_symmetry.space_group_name_H-M   'P 1'
#
loop_
_entity.id
_entity.type
_entity.pdbx_description
1 polymer ?
#
loop_
_entity_poly.entity_id
_entity_poly.type
_entity_poly.pdbx_seq_one_letter_code
_entity_poly.pdbx_strand_id
1 'polypeptide(L)'
;ERVAPLGIPLDLMAGFDGVELFIAETSKSSKANAEFADILSDIELQAAKGVIAVACRPSESAAVQIGLSALGAKPIQIPSGEGSADKMIANAKSNIQTLEAKIDSANKAVSQWSIDNGRDLVVLLEHLEREESIYTAPTLLAVSNQAFVLDGWVPSADKSKVETALSSAASHIAIEEYVDDHHHHGDDGHDDHDHKKTVPKELTMLSDYLDSKGISVFEFFKNMDLDDSGHLEFPEIEAAMQKANIPDLPPLNMARFLAAIDLNRDGKINLPELDLAVGAIRNGTYHAEEYHDDAQPPIKFENGDFSEPFELLVDLVGRPKYGTFDPTLLMTFTFPIFYGMILGDWGYGLVLCAIAAYFGTKPFAADPLAQNGLTILRWMGIWCIIWGLIFAEGFGFVWDDTGQMGNSSPFDFIYDWTYYNIHVPGALADLLAMGGLHVPFHRATPGGGLQEYVVLSVYVGVLHIFVGLFIGLYTVWKSHGAAAAFFEKGSWLLIMTGGTMQARNMVMGFNELFEFQIWTVFMAVGLVSLVIGLAVYEKFGWVGGLVMGPIEIFGLLANTLSYLRIMGVGVAGVKIAEISINMGWEKIGPAMDAGDYLGLLLGIVLFVLVQLFAIALGILSPSIHAIRLHFVEWMGKFYDGSGKAFSPLGGRTLHVEGKS
;
A
#
# COMPACT_ATOMS: atom_id res chain seq x y z
N GLU A 1 18.45 -40.74 -15.51
CA GLU A 1 19.10 -40.25 -16.77
C GLU A 1 20.64 -40.27 -16.68
N ARG A 2 21.25 -39.82 -15.56
CA ARG A 2 22.72 -39.72 -15.45
C ARG A 2 23.43 -41.07 -15.60
N VAL A 3 22.87 -42.16 -15.07
CA VAL A 3 23.47 -43.49 -15.12
C VAL A 3 23.04 -44.32 -16.34
N ALA A 4 22.05 -43.86 -17.10
CA ALA A 4 21.54 -44.57 -18.28
C ALA A 4 22.61 -44.88 -19.35
N PRO A 5 23.60 -43.97 -19.62
CA PRO A 5 24.63 -44.24 -20.61
C PRO A 5 25.51 -45.47 -20.34
N LEU A 6 25.55 -45.94 -19.08
CA LEU A 6 26.32 -47.14 -18.70
C LEU A 6 25.68 -48.40 -19.20
N GLY A 7 24.35 -48.44 -19.46
CA GLY A 7 23.64 -49.62 -19.92
C GLY A 7 23.57 -50.78 -18.91
N ILE A 8 23.98 -50.54 -17.67
CA ILE A 8 23.98 -51.52 -16.60
C ILE A 8 22.61 -51.52 -15.93
N PRO A 9 21.97 -52.68 -15.66
CA PRO A 9 20.74 -52.72 -14.87
C PRO A 9 20.94 -52.18 -13.46
N LEU A 10 19.95 -51.47 -12.92
CA LEU A 10 20.02 -50.79 -11.62
C LEU A 10 20.15 -51.78 -10.44
N ASP A 11 19.56 -52.95 -10.56
CA ASP A 11 19.70 -54.06 -9.61
C ASP A 11 21.16 -54.53 -9.45
N LEU A 12 21.94 -54.48 -10.52
CA LEU A 12 23.37 -54.76 -10.50
C LEU A 12 24.22 -53.62 -9.94
N MET A 13 23.67 -52.42 -9.94
CA MET A 13 24.33 -51.22 -9.37
C MET A 13 24.18 -51.09 -7.85
N ALA A 14 23.32 -51.89 -7.23
CA ALA A 14 23.12 -51.87 -5.77
C ALA A 14 24.28 -52.52 -4.97
N GLY A 15 25.23 -53.17 -5.69
CA GLY A 15 26.37 -53.88 -5.09
C GLY A 15 26.06 -55.33 -4.75
N PHE A 16 27.11 -56.11 -4.54
CA PHE A 16 27.04 -57.53 -4.14
C PHE A 16 27.93 -57.77 -2.92
N ASP A 17 27.67 -58.82 -2.16
CA ASP A 17 28.55 -59.18 -1.06
C ASP A 17 29.98 -59.46 -1.60
N GLY A 18 30.93 -58.64 -1.10
CA GLY A 18 32.33 -58.74 -1.48
C GLY A 18 32.76 -57.91 -2.73
N VAL A 19 31.85 -57.12 -3.34
CA VAL A 19 32.18 -56.23 -4.44
C VAL A 19 31.66 -54.81 -4.14
N GLU A 20 32.55 -53.84 -4.15
CA GLU A 20 32.20 -52.44 -4.05
C GLU A 20 32.06 -51.80 -5.44
N LEU A 21 30.99 -51.05 -5.65
CA LEU A 21 30.72 -50.37 -6.89
C LEU A 21 30.76 -48.84 -6.70
N PHE A 22 31.62 -48.17 -7.47
CA PHE A 22 31.72 -46.72 -7.52
C PHE A 22 31.17 -46.21 -8.83
N ILE A 23 30.22 -45.32 -8.78
CA ILE A 23 29.69 -44.61 -9.98
C ILE A 23 29.91 -43.14 -9.80
N ALA A 24 30.55 -42.53 -10.80
CA ALA A 24 30.91 -41.12 -10.76
C ALA A 24 30.80 -40.44 -12.12
N GLU A 25 30.50 -39.19 -12.13
CA GLU A 25 30.45 -38.31 -13.32
C GLU A 25 31.77 -37.60 -13.50
N THR A 26 32.35 -37.60 -14.71
CA THR A 26 33.58 -36.90 -15.04
C THR A 26 33.64 -36.53 -16.51
N SER A 27 34.17 -35.34 -16.81
CA SER A 27 34.43 -34.90 -18.17
C SER A 27 35.58 -35.67 -18.86
N LYS A 28 36.36 -36.45 -18.08
CA LYS A 28 37.53 -37.17 -18.55
C LYS A 28 37.31 -38.71 -18.63
N SER A 29 36.07 -39.15 -18.82
CA SER A 29 35.71 -40.56 -18.89
C SER A 29 36.52 -41.36 -19.91
N SER A 30 36.97 -40.76 -21.02
CA SER A 30 37.81 -41.39 -22.03
C SER A 30 39.25 -41.68 -21.56
N LYS A 31 39.72 -41.07 -20.47
CA LYS A 31 41.02 -41.31 -19.86
C LYS A 31 41.02 -42.30 -18.72
N ALA A 32 39.85 -42.86 -18.38
CA ALA A 32 39.68 -43.75 -17.24
C ALA A 32 40.60 -45.00 -17.33
N ASN A 33 40.67 -45.66 -18.50
CA ASN A 33 41.53 -46.82 -18.69
C ASN A 33 43.01 -46.52 -18.47
N ALA A 34 43.48 -45.31 -18.75
CA ALA A 34 44.86 -44.90 -18.53
C ALA A 34 45.15 -44.60 -17.05
N GLU A 35 44.20 -44.04 -16.34
CA GLU A 35 44.33 -43.70 -14.94
C GLU A 35 44.28 -44.94 -14.01
N PHE A 36 43.55 -45.97 -14.43
CA PHE A 36 43.43 -47.23 -13.71
C PHE A 36 44.35 -48.34 -14.26
N ALA A 37 45.35 -47.98 -15.12
CA ALA A 37 46.20 -48.98 -15.82
C ALA A 37 46.87 -49.95 -14.85
N ASP A 38 47.32 -49.54 -13.68
CA ASP A 38 48.06 -50.33 -12.70
C ASP A 38 47.22 -51.39 -11.96
N ILE A 39 45.88 -51.18 -11.91
CA ILE A 39 44.96 -52.05 -11.21
C ILE A 39 43.87 -52.63 -12.13
N LEU A 40 44.03 -52.51 -13.44
CA LEU A 40 43.00 -52.84 -14.43
C LEU A 40 42.68 -54.34 -14.47
N SER A 41 43.59 -55.19 -13.97
CA SER A 41 43.41 -56.64 -13.84
C SER A 41 42.51 -57.04 -12.66
N ASP A 42 42.38 -56.20 -11.65
CA ASP A 42 41.69 -56.43 -10.40
C ASP A 42 40.37 -55.68 -10.26
N ILE A 43 40.01 -54.87 -11.28
CA ILE A 43 38.77 -54.10 -11.33
C ILE A 43 38.03 -54.31 -12.64
N GLU A 44 36.70 -54.16 -12.58
CA GLU A 44 35.86 -54.01 -13.79
C GLU A 44 35.51 -52.55 -13.99
N LEU A 45 35.90 -52.00 -15.14
CA LEU A 45 35.71 -50.59 -15.50
C LEU A 45 34.78 -50.46 -16.69
N GLN A 46 33.71 -49.72 -16.54
CA GLN A 46 32.84 -49.30 -17.64
C GLN A 46 32.74 -47.79 -17.69
N ALA A 47 33.09 -47.21 -18.81
CA ALA A 47 33.01 -45.75 -19.01
C ALA A 47 32.15 -45.41 -20.23
N ALA A 48 31.15 -44.57 -20.07
CA ALA A 48 30.29 -44.14 -21.16
C ALA A 48 29.81 -42.68 -20.96
N LYS A 49 29.94 -41.86 -22.01
CA LYS A 49 29.36 -40.48 -22.10
C LYS A 49 29.45 -39.62 -20.81
N GLY A 50 30.65 -39.59 -20.21
CA GLY A 50 30.86 -38.75 -19.03
C GLY A 50 30.56 -39.42 -17.68
N VAL A 51 30.20 -40.68 -17.66
CA VAL A 51 30.00 -41.45 -16.45
C VAL A 51 30.91 -42.67 -16.42
N ILE A 52 31.45 -43.00 -15.28
CA ILE A 52 32.34 -44.14 -15.04
C ILE A 52 31.70 -45.00 -13.95
N ALA A 53 31.66 -46.31 -14.17
CA ALA A 53 31.38 -47.31 -13.16
C ALA A 53 32.60 -48.19 -12.95
N VAL A 54 33.02 -48.36 -11.71
CA VAL A 54 34.15 -49.19 -11.32
C VAL A 54 33.68 -50.17 -10.28
N ALA A 55 33.76 -51.45 -10.57
CA ALA A 55 33.51 -52.52 -9.61
C ALA A 55 34.86 -53.11 -9.16
N CYS A 56 35.09 -53.17 -7.87
CA CYS A 56 36.35 -53.67 -7.29
C CYS A 56 36.10 -54.47 -6.02
N ARG A 57 37.11 -55.21 -5.59
CA ARG A 57 37.11 -55.84 -4.28
C ARG A 57 37.37 -54.80 -3.19
N PRO A 58 36.90 -55.03 -1.95
CA PRO A 58 37.14 -54.08 -0.85
C PRO A 58 38.62 -53.76 -0.59
N SER A 59 39.55 -54.68 -0.94
CA SER A 59 41.00 -54.45 -0.88
C SER A 59 41.49 -53.34 -1.80
N GLU A 60 40.84 -53.13 -2.94
CA GLU A 60 41.22 -52.13 -3.97
C GLU A 60 40.45 -50.82 -3.91
N SER A 61 39.50 -50.71 -2.99
CA SER A 61 38.59 -49.59 -2.83
C SER A 61 39.33 -48.23 -2.66
N ALA A 62 40.41 -48.23 -1.89
CA ALA A 62 41.22 -47.02 -1.66
C ALA A 62 41.95 -46.59 -2.94
N ALA A 63 42.47 -47.51 -3.75
CA ALA A 63 43.14 -47.18 -5.00
C ALA A 63 42.15 -46.66 -6.05
N VAL A 64 40.95 -47.22 -6.11
CA VAL A 64 39.86 -46.74 -6.99
C VAL A 64 39.40 -45.31 -6.60
N GLN A 65 39.30 -45.02 -5.30
CA GLN A 65 38.95 -43.63 -4.85
C GLN A 65 40.00 -42.62 -5.22
N ILE A 66 41.28 -42.96 -5.15
CA ILE A 66 42.39 -42.10 -5.57
C ILE A 66 42.31 -41.82 -7.09
N GLY A 67 42.12 -42.89 -7.91
CA GLY A 67 41.98 -42.76 -9.36
C GLY A 67 40.75 -41.90 -9.77
N LEU A 68 39.60 -42.09 -9.10
CA LEU A 68 38.41 -41.27 -9.33
C LEU A 68 38.65 -39.80 -8.97
N SER A 69 39.38 -39.55 -7.90
CA SER A 69 39.75 -38.18 -7.47
C SER A 69 40.70 -37.55 -8.48
N ALA A 70 41.67 -38.27 -9.05
CA ALA A 70 42.58 -37.80 -10.09
C ALA A 70 41.87 -37.43 -11.40
N LEU A 71 40.79 -38.12 -11.71
CA LEU A 71 39.90 -37.82 -12.83
C LEU A 71 38.94 -36.66 -12.53
N GLY A 72 38.94 -36.11 -11.29
CA GLY A 72 37.98 -35.10 -10.85
C GLY A 72 36.54 -35.58 -10.87
N ALA A 73 36.33 -36.87 -10.61
CA ALA A 73 35.04 -37.52 -10.72
C ALA A 73 34.16 -37.19 -9.50
N LYS A 74 32.89 -36.88 -9.74
CA LYS A 74 31.89 -36.60 -8.69
C LYS A 74 31.01 -37.85 -8.48
N PRO A 75 30.89 -38.37 -7.27
CA PRO A 75 30.08 -39.56 -7.02
C PRO A 75 28.61 -39.28 -7.33
N ILE A 76 27.93 -40.22 -7.95
CA ILE A 76 26.51 -40.22 -8.23
C ILE A 76 25.81 -41.15 -7.26
N GLN A 77 24.74 -40.65 -6.60
CA GLN A 77 23.86 -41.52 -5.83
C GLN A 77 23.05 -42.42 -6.78
N ILE A 78 23.13 -43.72 -6.55
CA ILE A 78 22.41 -44.71 -7.34
C ILE A 78 20.96 -44.72 -6.88
N PRO A 79 19.99 -44.48 -7.78
CA PRO A 79 18.59 -44.61 -7.41
C PRO A 79 18.23 -46.10 -7.17
N SER A 80 17.44 -46.37 -6.16
CA SER A 80 16.88 -47.71 -5.92
C SER A 80 15.86 -48.04 -7.02
N GLY A 81 16.04 -49.20 -7.67
CA GLY A 81 15.14 -49.64 -8.72
C GLY A 81 15.59 -50.97 -9.32
N GLU A 82 14.67 -51.65 -9.98
CA GLU A 82 14.92 -52.92 -10.67
C GLU A 82 14.89 -52.73 -12.19
N GLY A 83 15.85 -53.35 -12.88
CA GLY A 83 15.90 -53.37 -14.34
C GLY A 83 16.66 -52.24 -15.00
N SER A 84 16.46 -52.02 -16.31
CA SER A 84 17.20 -51.09 -17.12
C SER A 84 16.79 -49.61 -16.80
N ALA A 85 17.78 -48.75 -16.64
CA ALA A 85 17.58 -47.30 -16.41
C ALA A 85 16.72 -46.65 -17.52
N ASP A 86 16.88 -47.07 -18.77
CA ASP A 86 16.10 -46.55 -19.91
C ASP A 86 14.61 -46.89 -19.79
N LYS A 87 14.27 -48.12 -19.31
CA LYS A 87 12.87 -48.47 -19.08
C LYS A 87 12.25 -47.66 -17.96
N MET A 88 13.02 -47.44 -16.87
CA MET A 88 12.53 -46.58 -15.78
C MET A 88 12.33 -45.11 -16.21
N ILE A 89 13.23 -44.59 -17.01
CA ILE A 89 13.10 -43.27 -17.58
C ILE A 89 11.84 -43.14 -18.47
N ALA A 90 11.63 -44.15 -19.34
CA ALA A 90 10.45 -44.17 -20.20
C ALA A 90 9.15 -44.26 -19.37
N ASN A 91 9.12 -45.10 -18.34
CA ASN A 91 7.99 -45.25 -17.43
C ASN A 91 7.75 -43.95 -16.63
N ALA A 92 8.82 -43.33 -16.12
CA ALA A 92 8.72 -42.06 -15.40
C ALA A 92 8.20 -40.93 -16.30
N LYS A 93 8.68 -40.83 -17.54
CA LYS A 93 8.18 -39.86 -18.53
C LYS A 93 6.70 -40.09 -18.86
N SER A 94 6.30 -41.34 -19.06
CA SER A 94 4.90 -41.71 -19.29
C SER A 94 4.02 -41.35 -18.07
N ASN A 95 4.51 -41.60 -16.86
CA ASN A 95 3.79 -41.26 -15.64
C ASN A 95 3.67 -39.73 -15.47
N ILE A 96 4.72 -38.97 -15.78
CA ILE A 96 4.69 -37.51 -15.77
C ILE A 96 3.62 -36.99 -16.74
N GLN A 97 3.63 -37.47 -18.00
CA GLN A 97 2.60 -37.05 -18.98
C GLN A 97 1.19 -37.41 -18.51
N THR A 98 1.02 -38.58 -17.89
CA THR A 98 -0.30 -38.98 -17.37
C THR A 98 -0.74 -38.11 -16.19
N LEU A 99 0.18 -37.72 -15.31
CA LEU A 99 -0.08 -36.85 -14.18
C LEU A 99 -0.36 -35.43 -14.65
N GLU A 100 0.40 -34.94 -15.61
CA GLU A 100 0.15 -33.59 -16.22
C GLU A 100 -1.23 -33.54 -16.87
N ALA A 101 -1.62 -34.59 -17.62
CA ALA A 101 -2.96 -34.65 -18.21
C ALA A 101 -4.06 -34.71 -17.13
N LYS A 102 -3.84 -35.39 -16.01
CA LYS A 102 -4.77 -35.41 -14.87
C LYS A 102 -4.88 -34.06 -14.20
N ILE A 103 -3.75 -33.35 -14.01
CA ILE A 103 -3.72 -32.00 -13.45
C ILE A 103 -4.49 -31.03 -14.36
N ASP A 104 -4.25 -31.09 -15.68
CA ASP A 104 -4.96 -30.25 -16.64
C ASP A 104 -6.47 -30.54 -16.62
N SER A 105 -6.87 -31.81 -16.60
CA SER A 105 -8.27 -32.18 -16.51
C SER A 105 -8.92 -31.75 -15.19
N ALA A 106 -8.21 -31.86 -14.07
CA ALA A 106 -8.69 -31.40 -12.77
C ALA A 106 -8.83 -29.87 -12.72
N ASN A 107 -7.85 -29.15 -13.26
CA ASN A 107 -7.93 -27.67 -13.36
C ASN A 107 -9.10 -27.22 -14.24
N LYS A 108 -9.35 -27.88 -15.35
CA LYS A 108 -10.52 -27.60 -16.20
C LYS A 108 -11.82 -27.89 -15.45
N ALA A 109 -11.90 -29.00 -14.71
CA ALA A 109 -13.08 -29.34 -13.92
C ALA A 109 -13.33 -28.31 -12.79
N VAL A 110 -12.29 -27.87 -12.10
CA VAL A 110 -12.39 -26.81 -11.08
C VAL A 110 -12.82 -25.48 -11.70
N SER A 111 -12.23 -25.11 -12.84
CA SER A 111 -12.61 -23.88 -13.55
C SER A 111 -14.07 -23.92 -14.01
N GLN A 112 -14.52 -25.05 -14.55
CA GLN A 112 -15.92 -25.21 -14.97
C GLN A 112 -16.86 -25.18 -13.76
N TRP A 113 -16.52 -25.87 -12.68
CA TRP A 113 -17.29 -25.85 -11.44
C TRP A 113 -17.40 -24.43 -10.85
N SER A 114 -16.30 -23.68 -10.89
CA SER A 114 -16.25 -22.28 -10.43
C SER A 114 -17.17 -21.38 -11.26
N ILE A 115 -17.23 -21.60 -12.58
CA ILE A 115 -18.16 -20.85 -13.46
C ILE A 115 -19.62 -21.20 -13.13
N ASP A 116 -19.90 -22.49 -12.94
CA ASP A 116 -21.26 -22.97 -12.75
C ASP A 116 -21.83 -22.70 -11.34
N ASN A 117 -20.96 -22.71 -10.31
CA ASN A 117 -21.40 -22.62 -8.90
C ASN A 117 -20.77 -21.48 -8.10
N GLY A 118 -19.78 -20.77 -8.67
CA GLY A 118 -19.01 -19.76 -7.93
C GLY A 118 -19.89 -18.62 -7.41
N ARG A 119 -20.86 -18.16 -8.23
CA ARG A 119 -21.79 -17.11 -7.81
C ARG A 119 -22.66 -17.56 -6.63
N ASP A 120 -23.20 -18.77 -6.71
CA ASP A 120 -24.07 -19.31 -5.65
C ASP A 120 -23.30 -19.51 -4.34
N LEU A 121 -22.01 -19.91 -4.44
CA LEU A 121 -21.14 -20.06 -3.29
C LEU A 121 -20.86 -18.70 -2.61
N VAL A 122 -20.59 -17.66 -3.40
CA VAL A 122 -20.34 -16.30 -2.87
C VAL A 122 -21.59 -15.75 -2.22
N VAL A 123 -22.75 -15.90 -2.86
CA VAL A 123 -24.04 -15.49 -2.30
C VAL A 123 -24.36 -16.23 -0.99
N LEU A 124 -24.07 -17.53 -0.93
CA LEU A 124 -24.27 -18.33 0.27
C LEU A 124 -23.32 -17.91 1.40
N LEU A 125 -22.05 -17.65 1.06
CA LEU A 125 -21.07 -17.16 2.05
C LEU A 125 -21.51 -15.83 2.64
N GLU A 126 -21.90 -14.88 1.80
CA GLU A 126 -22.39 -13.56 2.24
C GLU A 126 -23.64 -13.70 3.13
N HIS A 127 -24.54 -14.64 2.77
CA HIS A 127 -25.71 -14.92 3.60
C HIS A 127 -25.34 -15.50 4.98
N LEU A 128 -24.37 -16.43 5.03
CA LEU A 128 -23.88 -17.01 6.27
C LEU A 128 -23.16 -15.98 7.16
N GLU A 129 -22.34 -15.13 6.58
CA GLU A 129 -21.66 -14.04 7.29
C GLU A 129 -22.69 -13.05 7.88
N ARG A 130 -23.75 -12.76 7.14
CA ARG A 130 -24.86 -11.95 7.62
C ARG A 130 -25.57 -12.59 8.80
N GLU A 131 -25.94 -13.87 8.70
CA GLU A 131 -26.56 -14.62 9.78
C GLU A 131 -25.65 -14.66 11.02
N GLU A 132 -24.36 -14.93 10.85
CA GLU A 132 -23.36 -14.90 11.93
C GLU A 132 -23.33 -13.53 12.61
N SER A 133 -23.29 -12.45 11.85
CA SER A 133 -23.31 -11.08 12.37
C SER A 133 -24.59 -10.80 13.18
N ILE A 134 -25.76 -11.28 12.71
CA ILE A 134 -27.03 -11.13 13.45
C ILE A 134 -27.00 -11.95 14.73
N TYR A 135 -26.50 -13.18 14.72
CA TYR A 135 -26.42 -14.03 15.92
C TYR A 135 -25.39 -13.54 16.93
N THR A 136 -24.33 -12.89 16.49
CA THR A 136 -23.32 -12.28 17.37
C THR A 136 -23.70 -10.90 17.87
N ALA A 137 -24.64 -10.22 17.23
CA ALA A 137 -25.11 -8.88 17.62
C ALA A 137 -25.50 -8.77 19.11
N PRO A 138 -26.19 -9.76 19.73
CA PRO A 138 -26.53 -9.67 21.16
C PRO A 138 -25.33 -9.56 22.09
N THR A 139 -24.14 -9.99 21.66
CA THR A 139 -22.90 -9.87 22.45
C THR A 139 -22.37 -8.43 22.49
N LEU A 140 -22.82 -7.59 21.55
CA LEU A 140 -22.45 -6.18 21.44
C LEU A 140 -23.44 -5.25 22.20
N LEU A 141 -24.53 -5.81 22.78
CA LEU A 141 -25.53 -5.05 23.48
C LEU A 141 -25.20 -4.99 24.97
N ALA A 142 -25.38 -3.83 25.56
CA ALA A 142 -25.41 -3.72 27.00
C ALA A 142 -26.78 -4.25 27.52
N VAL A 143 -26.78 -5.40 28.16
CA VAL A 143 -27.99 -6.11 28.61
C VAL A 143 -28.05 -6.15 30.13
N SER A 144 -29.18 -5.74 30.70
CA SER A 144 -29.53 -5.97 32.09
C SER A 144 -30.66 -7.02 32.21
N ASN A 145 -31.01 -7.44 33.42
CA ASN A 145 -32.09 -8.41 33.63
C ASN A 145 -33.48 -7.94 33.16
N GLN A 146 -33.65 -6.65 32.85
CA GLN A 146 -34.97 -6.07 32.51
C GLN A 146 -34.92 -5.16 31.26
N ALA A 147 -33.75 -4.78 30.77
CA ALA A 147 -33.58 -3.88 29.62
C ALA A 147 -32.31 -4.17 28.87
N PHE A 148 -32.27 -3.76 27.61
CA PHE A 148 -31.07 -3.70 26.82
C PHE A 148 -30.90 -2.30 26.20
N VAL A 149 -29.68 -1.89 26.00
CA VAL A 149 -29.35 -0.63 25.32
C VAL A 149 -28.54 -0.97 24.08
N LEU A 150 -29.00 -0.43 22.95
CA LEU A 150 -28.32 -0.48 21.67
C LEU A 150 -27.90 0.95 21.31
N ASP A 151 -26.61 1.16 21.16
CA ASP A 151 -26.06 2.41 20.63
C ASP A 151 -25.38 2.14 19.28
N GLY A 152 -25.61 3.02 18.31
CA GLY A 152 -25.07 2.80 16.97
C GLY A 152 -25.31 3.95 16.00
N TRP A 153 -24.59 3.93 14.90
CA TRP A 153 -24.65 4.95 13.86
C TRP A 153 -25.62 4.56 12.74
N VAL A 154 -26.45 5.50 12.33
CA VAL A 154 -27.41 5.32 11.24
C VAL A 154 -27.17 6.40 10.18
N PRO A 155 -27.07 6.03 8.87
CA PRO A 155 -27.03 7.03 7.81
C PRO A 155 -28.28 7.92 7.84
N SER A 156 -28.11 9.24 7.69
CA SER A 156 -29.22 10.21 7.74
C SER A 156 -30.35 9.90 6.73
N ALA A 157 -29.99 9.33 5.58
CA ALA A 157 -30.94 8.89 4.54
C ALA A 157 -31.87 7.76 4.98
N ASP A 158 -31.43 6.91 5.92
CA ASP A 158 -32.18 5.75 6.40
C ASP A 158 -32.84 5.98 7.77
N LYS A 159 -32.71 7.18 8.36
CA LYS A 159 -33.25 7.55 9.65
C LYS A 159 -34.72 7.12 9.82
N SER A 160 -35.58 7.52 8.89
CA SER A 160 -37.02 7.23 8.98
C SER A 160 -37.36 5.75 8.85
N LYS A 161 -36.58 4.99 8.08
CA LYS A 161 -36.77 3.53 7.94
C LYS A 161 -36.39 2.82 9.24
N VAL A 162 -35.24 3.21 9.83
CA VAL A 162 -34.75 2.63 11.08
C VAL A 162 -35.68 2.97 12.21
N GLU A 163 -36.15 4.22 12.35
CA GLU A 163 -37.11 4.65 13.36
C GLU A 163 -38.41 3.85 13.26
N THR A 164 -38.95 3.66 12.05
CA THR A 164 -40.16 2.87 11.81
C THR A 164 -39.95 1.40 12.16
N ALA A 165 -38.82 0.82 11.80
CA ALA A 165 -38.49 -0.57 12.10
C ALA A 165 -38.33 -0.81 13.60
N LEU A 166 -37.63 0.07 14.29
CA LEU A 166 -37.37 -0.05 15.74
C LEU A 166 -38.60 0.27 16.60
N SER A 167 -39.50 1.16 16.16
CA SER A 167 -40.71 1.55 16.90
C SER A 167 -41.62 0.39 17.22
N SER A 168 -41.57 -0.70 16.47
CA SER A 168 -42.30 -1.93 16.73
C SER A 168 -41.62 -2.85 17.76
N ALA A 169 -40.32 -2.70 17.98
CA ALA A 169 -39.50 -3.62 18.79
C ALA A 169 -38.99 -3.00 20.10
N ALA A 170 -38.81 -1.68 20.14
CA ALA A 170 -38.27 -0.96 21.29
C ALA A 170 -39.28 -0.02 21.94
N SER A 171 -39.29 0.05 23.28
CA SER A 171 -40.16 0.92 24.04
C SER A 171 -39.71 2.38 24.05
N HIS A 172 -38.45 2.64 23.84
CA HIS A 172 -37.87 3.98 23.77
C HIS A 172 -36.79 4.02 22.70
N ILE A 173 -36.87 5.01 21.79
CA ILE A 173 -35.93 5.23 20.69
C ILE A 173 -35.60 6.71 20.72
N ALA A 174 -34.32 7.03 20.79
CA ALA A 174 -33.79 8.36 20.59
C ALA A 174 -32.82 8.33 19.38
N ILE A 175 -33.09 9.10 18.35
CA ILE A 175 -32.22 9.25 17.21
C ILE A 175 -31.88 10.74 17.10
N GLU A 176 -30.63 11.06 17.43
CA GLU A 176 -30.10 12.42 17.41
C GLU A 176 -29.21 12.63 16.21
N GLU A 177 -29.18 13.86 15.69
CA GLU A 177 -28.23 14.22 14.63
C GLU A 177 -26.88 14.48 15.28
N TYR A 178 -25.82 13.86 14.71
CA TYR A 178 -24.47 14.14 15.18
C TYR A 178 -24.09 15.57 14.82
N VAL A 179 -23.82 16.36 15.84
CA VAL A 179 -23.31 17.73 15.72
C VAL A 179 -21.85 17.69 16.21
N ASP A 180 -20.92 18.08 15.34
CA ASP A 180 -19.52 18.19 15.73
C ASP A 180 -19.34 19.48 16.56
N ASP A 181 -19.30 19.32 17.88
CA ASP A 181 -19.16 20.45 18.83
C ASP A 181 -17.78 21.13 18.80
N HIS A 182 -16.86 20.63 17.97
CA HIS A 182 -15.55 21.29 17.76
C HIS A 182 -15.65 22.67 17.05
N HIS A 183 -16.86 23.12 16.67
CA HIS A 183 -17.09 24.40 16.00
C HIS A 183 -17.18 25.63 16.92
N HIS A 184 -17.11 25.50 18.24
CA HIS A 184 -17.21 26.62 19.16
C HIS A 184 -16.00 26.82 20.08
N HIS A 185 -14.85 27.14 19.48
CA HIS A 185 -13.82 27.95 20.12
C HIS A 185 -13.41 29.12 19.23
N GLY A 186 -14.39 29.87 18.79
CA GLY A 186 -14.25 31.26 18.31
C GLY A 186 -14.63 32.17 19.46
N ASP A 187 -13.65 32.90 19.91
CA ASP A 187 -13.64 34.05 20.77
C ASP A 187 -14.94 34.89 20.66
N ASP A 188 -15.82 34.74 21.62
CA ASP A 188 -16.81 35.78 21.94
C ASP A 188 -16.81 35.97 23.45
N GLY A 189 -16.56 37.25 23.84
CA GLY A 189 -16.27 37.69 25.15
C GLY A 189 -17.30 37.30 26.22
N HIS A 190 -16.75 37.13 27.40
CA HIS A 190 -17.39 37.25 28.70
C HIS A 190 -18.91 37.17 28.71
N ASP A 191 -19.41 35.94 28.85
CA ASP A 191 -20.57 35.69 29.68
C ASP A 191 -20.26 34.51 30.57
N ASP A 192 -20.13 34.83 31.86
CA ASP A 192 -20.05 33.92 33.00
C ASP A 192 -21.32 33.06 33.08
N HIS A 193 -21.48 32.06 32.21
CA HIS A 193 -22.33 30.93 32.46
C HIS A 193 -21.45 29.78 32.94
N ASP A 194 -21.37 29.74 34.26
CA ASP A 194 -20.92 28.69 35.14
C ASP A 194 -21.51 27.32 34.69
N HIS A 195 -21.06 26.72 33.59
CA HIS A 195 -21.24 25.31 33.32
C HIS A 195 -20.37 24.56 34.34
N LYS A 196 -20.96 24.37 35.54
CA LYS A 196 -20.45 23.41 36.50
C LYS A 196 -20.22 22.10 35.76
N LYS A 197 -18.98 21.80 35.48
CA LYS A 197 -18.53 20.48 35.01
C LYS A 197 -19.07 19.47 36.02
N THR A 198 -20.11 18.75 35.65
CA THR A 198 -20.78 17.81 36.51
C THR A 198 -19.91 16.59 36.69
N VAL A 199 -19.27 16.50 37.84
CA VAL A 199 -18.62 15.28 38.31
C VAL A 199 -19.58 14.12 38.10
N PRO A 200 -19.15 12.96 37.57
CA PRO A 200 -20.03 11.79 37.43
C PRO A 200 -20.68 11.49 38.76
N LYS A 201 -22.04 11.44 38.79
CA LYS A 201 -22.80 11.21 40.02
C LYS A 201 -22.35 9.94 40.72
N GLU A 202 -22.00 8.94 39.96
CA GLU A 202 -21.54 7.63 40.39
C GLU A 202 -20.25 7.72 41.22
N LEU A 203 -19.33 8.55 40.79
CA LEU A 203 -18.05 8.71 41.46
C LEU A 203 -18.18 9.58 42.73
N THR A 204 -19.06 10.58 42.68
CA THR A 204 -19.43 11.38 43.89
C THR A 204 -20.08 10.48 44.94
N MET A 205 -21.04 9.63 44.54
CA MET A 205 -21.70 8.68 45.41
C MET A 205 -20.73 7.67 46.04
N LEU A 206 -19.72 7.21 45.27
CA LEU A 206 -18.67 6.36 45.79
C LEU A 206 -17.82 7.09 46.83
N SER A 207 -17.41 8.33 46.55
CA SER A 207 -16.67 9.16 47.52
C SER A 207 -17.44 9.38 48.81
N ASP A 208 -18.72 9.77 48.70
CA ASP A 208 -19.61 9.99 49.87
C ASP A 208 -19.83 8.69 50.67
N TYR A 209 -19.93 7.56 49.99
CA TYR A 209 -20.06 6.24 50.66
C TYR A 209 -18.81 5.89 51.44
N LEU A 210 -17.60 6.05 50.81
CA LEU A 210 -16.34 5.79 51.50
C LEU A 210 -16.17 6.69 52.74
N ASP A 211 -16.53 7.96 52.63
CA ASP A 211 -16.45 8.92 53.73
C ASP A 211 -17.48 8.61 54.82
N SER A 212 -18.72 8.24 54.49
CA SER A 212 -19.77 7.88 55.42
C SER A 212 -19.46 6.61 56.23
N LYS A 213 -18.73 5.69 55.63
CA LYS A 213 -18.34 4.41 56.25
C LYS A 213 -16.96 4.49 56.91
N GLY A 214 -16.19 5.54 56.66
CA GLY A 214 -14.82 5.70 57.15
C GLY A 214 -13.86 4.67 56.61
N ILE A 215 -14.10 4.15 55.38
CA ILE A 215 -13.32 3.13 54.72
C ILE A 215 -12.30 3.85 53.80
N SER A 216 -11.03 3.47 53.88
CA SER A 216 -10.02 4.00 52.94
C SER A 216 -10.20 3.41 51.55
N VAL A 217 -9.75 4.16 50.50
CA VAL A 217 -9.77 3.69 49.10
C VAL A 217 -9.02 2.35 48.98
N PHE A 218 -7.88 2.22 49.68
CA PHE A 218 -7.12 0.98 49.72
C PHE A 218 -7.86 -0.20 50.30
N GLU A 219 -8.55 0.01 51.41
CA GLU A 219 -9.35 -1.05 52.06
C GLU A 219 -10.56 -1.45 51.23
N PHE A 220 -11.18 -0.48 50.57
CA PHE A 220 -12.26 -0.71 49.60
C PHE A 220 -11.77 -1.52 48.40
N PHE A 221 -10.65 -1.11 47.77
CA PHE A 221 -10.03 -1.81 46.67
C PHE A 221 -9.72 -3.26 47.02
N LYS A 222 -9.03 -3.47 48.14
CA LYS A 222 -8.67 -4.81 48.61
C LYS A 222 -9.86 -5.72 48.91
N ASN A 223 -10.97 -5.15 49.31
CA ASN A 223 -12.21 -5.93 49.55
C ASN A 223 -12.95 -6.26 48.23
N MET A 224 -12.63 -5.59 47.15
CA MET A 224 -13.23 -5.79 45.85
C MET A 224 -12.37 -6.71 44.93
N ASP A 225 -11.08 -6.71 45.09
CA ASP A 225 -10.14 -7.59 44.43
C ASP A 225 -10.26 -9.00 45.01
N LEU A 226 -11.17 -9.79 44.45
CA LEU A 226 -11.54 -11.10 44.95
C LEU A 226 -10.53 -12.20 44.60
N ASP A 227 -9.79 -11.99 43.53
CA ASP A 227 -8.80 -12.93 43.02
C ASP A 227 -7.34 -12.53 43.35
N ASP A 228 -7.18 -11.41 44.09
CA ASP A 228 -5.87 -10.85 44.49
C ASP A 228 -4.97 -10.53 43.28
N SER A 229 -5.58 -10.14 42.13
CA SER A 229 -4.93 -9.84 40.88
C SER A 229 -4.21 -8.46 40.88
N GLY A 230 -4.58 -7.59 41.82
CA GLY A 230 -4.13 -6.21 41.91
C GLY A 230 -4.83 -5.27 40.90
N HIS A 231 -5.84 -5.76 40.24
CA HIS A 231 -6.69 -5.02 39.28
C HIS A 231 -8.16 -5.38 39.54
N LEU A 232 -9.04 -4.40 39.39
CA LEU A 232 -10.48 -4.65 39.44
C LEU A 232 -11.02 -4.81 38.02
N GLU A 233 -11.62 -5.97 37.79
CA GLU A 233 -12.34 -6.25 36.54
C GLU A 233 -13.84 -5.93 36.68
N PHE A 234 -14.50 -5.74 35.53
CA PHE A 234 -15.94 -5.37 35.49
C PHE A 234 -16.85 -6.23 36.38
N PRO A 235 -16.75 -7.58 36.36
CA PRO A 235 -17.60 -8.43 37.21
C PRO A 235 -17.36 -8.23 38.70
N GLU A 236 -16.17 -7.91 39.12
CA GLU A 236 -15.81 -7.68 40.52
C GLU A 236 -16.35 -6.36 41.03
N ILE A 237 -16.28 -5.31 40.20
CA ILE A 237 -16.85 -4.00 40.52
C ILE A 237 -18.37 -4.11 40.65
N GLU A 238 -19.04 -4.80 39.74
CA GLU A 238 -20.49 -5.02 39.78
C GLU A 238 -20.89 -5.82 41.03
N ALA A 239 -20.19 -6.90 41.33
CA ALA A 239 -20.42 -7.70 42.50
C ALA A 239 -20.23 -6.92 43.83
N ALA A 240 -19.22 -6.06 43.86
CA ALA A 240 -18.92 -5.24 45.04
C ALA A 240 -19.92 -4.11 45.23
N MET A 241 -20.39 -3.47 44.17
CA MET A 241 -21.44 -2.45 44.22
C MET A 241 -22.77 -3.02 44.67
N GLN A 242 -23.13 -4.24 44.25
CA GLN A 242 -24.30 -4.96 44.76
C GLN A 242 -24.16 -5.32 46.23
N LYS A 243 -22.96 -5.71 46.68
CA LYS A 243 -22.66 -6.11 48.06
C LYS A 243 -22.61 -4.92 49.01
N ALA A 244 -22.22 -3.74 48.54
CA ALA A 244 -22.20 -2.49 49.29
C ALA A 244 -23.58 -1.92 49.56
N ASN A 245 -24.67 -2.50 48.98
CA ASN A 245 -26.05 -2.10 49.15
C ASN A 245 -26.27 -0.58 49.03
N ILE A 246 -25.70 0.00 48.00
CA ILE A 246 -25.88 1.41 47.68
C ILE A 246 -27.31 1.55 47.14
N PRO A 247 -28.25 2.14 47.91
CA PRO A 247 -29.63 2.21 47.48
C PRO A 247 -29.79 3.15 46.33
N ASP A 248 -30.54 2.72 45.32
CA ASP A 248 -30.99 3.52 44.17
C ASP A 248 -29.85 4.13 43.31
N LEU A 249 -28.79 3.37 43.07
CA LEU A 249 -27.99 3.66 41.89
C LEU A 249 -28.89 3.44 40.67
N PRO A 250 -29.17 4.47 39.88
CA PRO A 250 -29.78 4.26 38.56
C PRO A 250 -28.93 3.28 37.77
N PRO A 251 -29.47 2.55 36.78
CA PRO A 251 -28.69 1.63 36.00
C PRO A 251 -27.44 2.37 35.54
N LEU A 252 -26.31 2.04 36.19
CA LEU A 252 -25.04 2.73 36.01
C LEU A 252 -24.64 2.59 34.56
N ASN A 253 -24.39 3.72 33.93
CA ASN A 253 -23.60 3.68 32.77
C ASN A 253 -22.15 3.31 33.22
N MET A 254 -21.94 2.00 33.39
CA MET A 254 -20.71 1.43 33.92
C MET A 254 -19.53 1.80 33.01
N ALA A 255 -19.79 2.02 31.71
CA ALA A 255 -18.80 2.53 30.78
C ALA A 255 -18.33 3.95 31.17
N ARG A 256 -19.23 4.82 31.61
CA ARG A 256 -18.87 6.16 32.11
C ARG A 256 -18.11 6.13 33.42
N PHE A 257 -18.44 5.19 34.28
CA PHE A 257 -17.77 5.01 35.56
C PHE A 257 -16.34 4.50 35.35
N LEU A 258 -16.16 3.46 34.51
CA LEU A 258 -14.87 2.93 34.14
C LEU A 258 -14.00 3.98 33.44
N ALA A 259 -14.55 4.67 32.47
CA ALA A 259 -13.81 5.69 31.72
C ALA A 259 -13.40 6.92 32.57
N ALA A 260 -14.11 7.16 33.67
CA ALA A 260 -13.74 8.21 34.62
C ALA A 260 -12.60 7.81 35.55
N ILE A 261 -12.30 6.53 35.69
CA ILE A 261 -11.28 6.00 36.61
C ILE A 261 -10.11 5.34 35.86
N ASP A 262 -10.37 4.64 34.75
CA ASP A 262 -9.38 3.96 33.92
C ASP A 262 -8.60 4.98 33.09
N LEU A 263 -7.52 5.51 33.68
CA LEU A 263 -6.68 6.55 33.07
C LEU A 263 -5.77 6.00 31.97
N ASN A 264 -5.38 4.73 32.05
CA ASN A 264 -4.48 4.09 31.10
C ASN A 264 -5.23 3.36 29.96
N ARG A 265 -6.57 3.27 30.04
CA ARG A 265 -7.48 2.67 29.06
C ARG A 265 -7.19 1.18 28.78
N ASP A 266 -6.74 0.45 29.78
CA ASP A 266 -6.50 -1.00 29.65
C ASP A 266 -7.75 -1.86 29.95
N GLY A 267 -8.86 -1.24 30.30
CA GLY A 267 -10.13 -1.89 30.65
C GLY A 267 -10.16 -2.46 32.07
N LYS A 268 -9.16 -2.16 32.90
CA LYS A 268 -9.01 -2.58 34.27
C LYS A 268 -8.77 -1.36 35.15
N ILE A 269 -9.17 -1.42 36.41
CA ILE A 269 -8.90 -0.34 37.36
C ILE A 269 -7.86 -0.81 38.36
N ASN A 270 -6.76 -0.10 38.45
CA ASN A 270 -5.74 -0.32 39.48
C ASN A 270 -5.96 0.63 40.69
N LEU A 271 -5.32 0.30 41.80
CA LEU A 271 -5.43 1.10 43.02
C LEU A 271 -5.00 2.58 42.85
N PRO A 272 -3.93 2.92 42.18
CA PRO A 272 -3.55 4.31 41.90
C PRO A 272 -4.61 5.09 41.11
N GLU A 273 -5.26 4.50 40.14
CA GLU A 273 -6.31 5.14 39.33
C GLU A 273 -7.54 5.45 40.16
N LEU A 274 -7.99 4.48 40.97
CA LEU A 274 -9.12 4.68 41.86
C LEU A 274 -8.84 5.74 42.94
N ASP A 275 -7.63 5.74 43.52
CA ASP A 275 -7.23 6.70 44.55
C ASP A 275 -7.08 8.12 43.96
N LEU A 276 -6.53 8.26 42.75
CA LEU A 276 -6.45 9.52 42.03
C LEU A 276 -7.86 10.09 41.73
N ALA A 277 -8.78 9.27 41.23
CA ALA A 277 -10.12 9.69 40.88
C ALA A 277 -10.92 10.14 42.11
N VAL A 278 -10.91 9.36 43.17
CA VAL A 278 -11.60 9.70 44.44
C VAL A 278 -10.91 10.89 45.14
N GLY A 279 -9.56 10.94 45.13
CA GLY A 279 -8.80 12.03 45.71
C GLY A 279 -9.03 13.37 44.99
N ALA A 280 -9.16 13.35 43.67
CA ALA A 280 -9.45 14.52 42.86
C ALA A 280 -10.84 15.11 43.20
N ILE A 281 -11.83 14.25 43.48
CA ILE A 281 -13.17 14.71 43.92
C ILE A 281 -13.11 15.34 45.29
N ARG A 282 -12.47 14.68 46.25
CA ARG A 282 -12.32 15.18 47.60
C ARG A 282 -11.63 16.54 47.68
N ASN A 283 -10.67 16.75 46.79
CA ASN A 283 -9.90 18.01 46.70
C ASN A 283 -10.54 19.07 45.82
N GLY A 284 -11.68 18.77 45.16
CA GLY A 284 -12.32 19.67 44.20
C GLY A 284 -11.51 19.93 42.95
N THR A 285 -10.50 19.12 42.66
CA THR A 285 -9.60 19.20 41.54
C THR A 285 -9.94 18.20 40.43
N TYR A 286 -11.07 17.51 40.56
CA TYR A 286 -11.54 16.62 39.53
C TYR A 286 -11.90 17.42 38.30
N HIS A 287 -11.00 17.41 37.37
CA HIS A 287 -11.29 17.79 35.98
C HIS A 287 -11.87 16.51 35.37
N ALA A 288 -13.16 16.44 35.23
CA ALA A 288 -13.71 15.56 34.21
C ALA A 288 -13.02 15.95 32.94
N GLU A 289 -12.04 15.17 32.48
CA GLU A 289 -11.85 15.10 31.04
C GLU A 289 -13.23 14.73 30.54
N GLU A 290 -13.88 15.67 29.85
CA GLU A 290 -15.14 15.39 29.18
C GLU A 290 -14.94 14.03 28.52
N TYR A 291 -15.73 13.06 28.94
CA TYR A 291 -15.92 11.87 28.14
C TYR A 291 -16.65 12.37 26.91
N HIS A 292 -15.89 13.03 26.04
CA HIS A 292 -16.22 13.10 24.66
C HIS A 292 -16.23 11.64 24.26
N ASP A 293 -17.41 11.15 24.04
CA ASP A 293 -17.60 9.96 23.29
C ASP A 293 -16.87 10.24 21.95
N ASP A 294 -15.56 9.95 21.94
CA ASP A 294 -14.68 10.06 20.75
C ASP A 294 -15.09 9.01 19.70
N ALA A 295 -16.30 8.48 19.83
CA ALA A 295 -16.96 7.70 18.84
C ALA A 295 -17.33 8.59 17.64
N GLN A 296 -16.28 8.98 16.91
CA GLN A 296 -16.49 9.69 15.65
C GLN A 296 -17.36 8.82 14.74
N PRO A 297 -18.34 9.45 14.05
CA PRO A 297 -19.18 8.74 13.11
C PRO A 297 -18.34 7.98 12.10
N PRO A 298 -18.66 6.71 11.84
CA PRO A 298 -17.94 5.94 10.86
C PRO A 298 -18.21 6.48 9.44
N ILE A 299 -17.19 6.42 8.59
CA ILE A 299 -17.23 6.95 7.23
C ILE A 299 -17.75 5.89 6.26
N LYS A 300 -18.81 6.24 5.55
CA LYS A 300 -19.28 5.53 4.34
C LYS A 300 -18.92 6.39 3.13
N PHE A 301 -18.10 5.87 2.23
CA PHE A 301 -17.85 6.53 0.95
C PHE A 301 -19.10 6.45 0.07
N GLU A 302 -19.40 7.52 -0.65
CA GLU A 302 -20.45 7.63 -1.65
C GLU A 302 -19.87 8.11 -2.98
N ASN A 303 -18.78 7.48 -3.39
CA ASN A 303 -18.13 7.79 -4.66
C ASN A 303 -18.88 7.18 -5.84
N GLY A 304 -18.84 7.84 -6.99
CA GLY A 304 -19.41 7.27 -8.23
C GLY A 304 -18.55 6.13 -8.78
N ASP A 305 -19.15 5.31 -9.65
CA ASP A 305 -18.53 4.10 -10.26
C ASP A 305 -17.13 4.34 -10.86
N PHE A 306 -16.85 5.59 -11.27
CA PHE A 306 -15.55 5.98 -11.84
C PHE A 306 -14.46 6.13 -10.81
N SER A 307 -14.76 6.65 -9.63
CA SER A 307 -13.82 6.94 -8.55
C SER A 307 -13.78 5.84 -7.49
N GLU A 308 -14.82 5.02 -7.37
CA GLU A 308 -14.92 3.91 -6.44
C GLU A 308 -13.67 3.01 -6.41
N PRO A 309 -13.08 2.56 -7.55
CA PRO A 309 -11.86 1.74 -7.50
C PRO A 309 -10.69 2.38 -6.76
N PHE A 310 -10.61 3.72 -6.75
CA PHE A 310 -9.52 4.48 -6.13
C PHE A 310 -9.69 4.64 -4.61
N GLU A 311 -10.86 4.30 -4.04
CA GLU A 311 -11.04 4.18 -2.60
C GLU A 311 -10.04 3.20 -1.99
N LEU A 312 -9.65 2.15 -2.75
CA LEU A 312 -8.59 1.22 -2.36
C LEU A 312 -7.29 1.93 -2.00
N LEU A 313 -6.90 2.97 -2.73
CA LEU A 313 -5.68 3.73 -2.44
C LEU A 313 -5.85 4.61 -1.19
N VAL A 314 -7.02 5.16 -0.97
CA VAL A 314 -7.31 5.97 0.22
C VAL A 314 -7.35 5.09 1.47
N ASP A 315 -7.96 3.90 1.39
CA ASP A 315 -8.00 2.93 2.48
C ASP A 315 -6.61 2.44 2.93
N LEU A 316 -5.58 2.52 2.05
CA LEU A 316 -4.19 2.20 2.44
C LEU A 316 -3.61 3.18 3.46
N VAL A 317 -4.07 4.44 3.47
CA VAL A 317 -3.63 5.45 4.45
C VAL A 317 -4.55 5.44 5.67
N GLY A 318 -5.79 5.02 5.48
CA GLY A 318 -6.88 5.13 6.44
C GLY A 318 -7.97 6.07 5.92
N ARG A 319 -9.17 5.96 6.46
CA ARG A 319 -10.30 6.79 6.02
C ARG A 319 -10.19 8.22 6.54
N PRO A 320 -10.74 9.21 5.81
CA PRO A 320 -10.75 10.59 6.27
C PRO A 320 -11.54 10.73 7.59
N LYS A 321 -11.21 11.71 8.40
CA LYS A 321 -12.04 12.07 9.55
C LYS A 321 -13.43 12.55 9.09
N TYR A 322 -14.47 12.28 9.87
CA TYR A 322 -15.82 12.75 9.55
C TYR A 322 -15.85 14.27 9.35
N GLY A 323 -16.56 14.72 8.30
CA GLY A 323 -16.64 16.14 7.95
C GLY A 323 -15.45 16.72 7.18
N THR A 324 -14.37 15.96 6.95
CA THR A 324 -13.21 16.38 6.16
C THR A 324 -13.40 16.04 4.68
N PHE A 325 -12.52 16.58 3.83
CA PHE A 325 -12.58 16.38 2.38
C PHE A 325 -12.14 14.97 1.98
N ASP A 326 -12.90 14.33 1.09
CA ASP A 326 -12.54 13.03 0.48
C ASP A 326 -11.60 13.24 -0.71
N PRO A 327 -10.34 12.75 -0.65
CA PRO A 327 -9.38 12.91 -1.72
C PRO A 327 -9.59 11.96 -2.90
N THR A 328 -10.49 10.98 -2.82
CA THR A 328 -10.65 9.88 -3.78
C THR A 328 -10.83 10.39 -5.21
N LEU A 329 -11.72 11.36 -5.41
CA LEU A 329 -11.98 11.92 -6.73
C LEU A 329 -10.73 12.55 -7.35
N LEU A 330 -9.94 13.30 -6.58
CA LEU A 330 -8.72 13.92 -7.08
C LEU A 330 -7.65 12.87 -7.36
N MET A 331 -7.51 11.86 -6.49
CA MET A 331 -6.58 10.75 -6.70
C MET A 331 -6.90 9.95 -7.95
N THR A 332 -8.18 9.83 -8.31
CA THR A 332 -8.62 9.15 -9.54
C THR A 332 -7.96 9.73 -10.79
N PHE A 333 -7.74 11.04 -10.81
CA PHE A 333 -7.07 11.71 -11.92
C PHE A 333 -5.56 11.82 -11.72
N THR A 334 -5.13 12.30 -10.56
CA THR A 334 -3.72 12.66 -10.34
C THR A 334 -2.81 11.45 -10.25
N PHE A 335 -3.26 10.35 -9.64
CA PHE A 335 -2.42 9.17 -9.47
C PHE A 335 -2.05 8.49 -10.80
N PRO A 336 -2.99 8.20 -11.73
CA PRO A 336 -2.62 7.65 -13.03
C PRO A 336 -1.81 8.62 -13.90
N ILE A 337 -2.07 9.93 -13.80
CA ILE A 337 -1.28 10.95 -14.49
C ILE A 337 0.19 10.90 -14.05
N PHE A 338 0.44 10.90 -12.74
CA PHE A 338 1.80 10.86 -12.20
C PHE A 338 2.51 9.55 -12.51
N TYR A 339 1.79 8.45 -12.40
CA TYR A 339 2.33 7.16 -12.82
C TYR A 339 2.74 7.18 -14.30
N GLY A 340 1.85 7.67 -15.16
CA GLY A 340 2.11 7.81 -16.58
C GLY A 340 3.28 8.74 -16.89
N MET A 341 3.42 9.87 -16.16
CA MET A 341 4.57 10.76 -16.28
C MET A 341 5.89 10.06 -15.94
N ILE A 342 5.90 9.25 -14.88
CA ILE A 342 7.11 8.55 -14.44
C ILE A 342 7.47 7.45 -15.45
N LEU A 343 6.55 6.58 -15.82
CA LEU A 343 6.81 5.48 -16.74
C LEU A 343 6.94 5.97 -18.19
N GLY A 344 5.97 6.74 -18.69
CA GLY A 344 5.99 7.50 -19.93
C GLY A 344 6.43 6.76 -21.18
N ASP A 345 6.00 5.50 -21.35
CA ASP A 345 6.33 4.65 -22.49
C ASP A 345 5.01 4.02 -23.01
N TRP A 346 4.62 4.36 -24.24
CA TRP A 346 3.34 3.88 -24.79
C TRP A 346 3.30 2.36 -24.96
N GLY A 347 4.45 1.72 -25.23
CA GLY A 347 4.54 0.28 -25.40
C GLY A 347 4.28 -0.44 -24.08
N TYR A 348 4.88 0.02 -22.99
CA TYR A 348 4.61 -0.52 -21.65
C TYR A 348 3.18 -0.21 -21.21
N GLY A 349 2.65 0.94 -21.56
CA GLY A 349 1.23 1.27 -21.31
C GLY A 349 0.27 0.29 -21.97
N LEU A 350 0.53 -0.12 -23.23
CA LEU A 350 -0.23 -1.15 -23.92
C LEU A 350 -0.13 -2.51 -23.22
N VAL A 351 1.07 -2.88 -22.76
CA VAL A 351 1.26 -4.13 -22.00
C VAL A 351 0.46 -4.11 -20.71
N LEU A 352 0.44 -2.99 -19.97
CA LEU A 352 -0.37 -2.85 -18.76
C LEU A 352 -1.87 -3.00 -19.03
N CYS A 353 -2.37 -2.35 -20.08
CA CYS A 353 -3.76 -2.50 -20.50
C CYS A 353 -4.09 -3.94 -20.92
N ALA A 354 -3.17 -4.62 -21.61
CA ALA A 354 -3.33 -6.02 -22.00
C ALA A 354 -3.34 -6.96 -20.79
N ILE A 355 -2.46 -6.72 -19.81
CA ILE A 355 -2.44 -7.44 -18.54
C ILE A 355 -3.77 -7.26 -17.80
N ALA A 356 -4.24 -6.01 -17.67
CA ALA A 356 -5.51 -5.72 -17.01
C ALA A 356 -6.70 -6.39 -17.73
N ALA A 357 -6.71 -6.37 -19.07
CA ALA A 357 -7.74 -7.03 -19.87
C ALA A 357 -7.70 -8.56 -19.73
N TYR A 358 -6.50 -9.16 -19.79
CA TYR A 358 -6.32 -10.61 -19.67
C TYR A 358 -6.73 -11.12 -18.30
N PHE A 359 -6.28 -10.47 -17.24
CA PHE A 359 -6.62 -10.88 -15.89
C PHE A 359 -8.09 -10.59 -15.54
N GLY A 360 -8.70 -9.54 -16.14
CA GLY A 360 -10.12 -9.26 -16.02
C GLY A 360 -11.04 -10.37 -16.55
N THR A 361 -10.52 -11.30 -17.38
CA THR A 361 -11.27 -12.48 -17.84
C THR A 361 -11.15 -13.69 -16.90
N LYS A 362 -10.35 -13.59 -15.85
CA LYS A 362 -10.10 -14.71 -14.92
C LYS A 362 -11.10 -14.73 -13.76
N PRO A 363 -11.38 -15.90 -13.17
CA PRO A 363 -12.36 -16.02 -12.08
C PRO A 363 -12.06 -15.16 -10.86
N PHE A 364 -10.78 -14.93 -10.53
CA PHE A 364 -10.40 -14.09 -9.39
C PHE A 364 -10.77 -12.59 -9.57
N ALA A 365 -11.01 -12.14 -10.81
CA ALA A 365 -11.49 -10.78 -11.09
C ALA A 365 -12.94 -10.56 -10.64
N ALA A 366 -13.64 -11.60 -10.18
CA ALA A 366 -14.95 -11.47 -9.54
C ALA A 366 -14.83 -10.90 -8.11
N ASP A 367 -13.66 -10.97 -7.49
CA ASP A 367 -13.39 -10.32 -6.21
C ASP A 367 -13.35 -8.80 -6.41
N PRO A 368 -14.13 -8.00 -5.64
CA PRO A 368 -14.16 -6.54 -5.75
C PRO A 368 -12.78 -5.89 -5.60
N LEU A 369 -11.94 -6.42 -4.72
CA LEU A 369 -10.58 -5.92 -4.52
C LEU A 369 -9.73 -6.08 -5.78
N ALA A 370 -9.79 -7.26 -6.40
CA ALA A 370 -9.08 -7.56 -7.63
C ALA A 370 -9.61 -6.72 -8.80
N GLN A 371 -10.93 -6.54 -8.91
CA GLN A 371 -11.56 -5.72 -9.93
C GLN A 371 -11.13 -4.26 -9.84
N ASN A 372 -11.13 -3.69 -8.63
CA ASN A 372 -10.67 -2.33 -8.39
C ASN A 372 -9.19 -2.16 -8.75
N GLY A 373 -8.33 -3.10 -8.33
CA GLY A 373 -6.91 -3.09 -8.69
C GLY A 373 -6.65 -3.17 -10.19
N LEU A 374 -7.40 -4.00 -10.93
CA LEU A 374 -7.31 -4.10 -12.39
C LEU A 374 -7.81 -2.84 -13.09
N THR A 375 -8.83 -2.19 -12.54
CA THR A 375 -9.33 -0.90 -13.06
C THR A 375 -8.28 0.21 -12.88
N ILE A 376 -7.65 0.30 -11.72
CA ILE A 376 -6.54 1.24 -11.48
C ILE A 376 -5.39 0.95 -12.47
N LEU A 377 -4.99 -0.32 -12.62
CA LEU A 377 -3.92 -0.72 -13.54
C LEU A 377 -4.24 -0.31 -14.99
N ARG A 378 -5.50 -0.45 -15.42
CA ARG A 378 -5.96 -0.03 -16.74
C ARG A 378 -5.81 1.49 -16.93
N TRP A 379 -6.22 2.29 -15.95
CA TRP A 379 -6.05 3.75 -16.00
C TRP A 379 -4.60 4.17 -16.00
N MET A 380 -3.75 3.50 -15.22
CA MET A 380 -2.29 3.70 -15.24
C MET A 380 -1.72 3.42 -16.64
N GLY A 381 -2.16 2.31 -17.27
CA GLY A 381 -1.76 1.97 -18.64
C GLY A 381 -2.18 3.01 -19.68
N ILE A 382 -3.41 3.53 -19.60
CA ILE A 382 -3.93 4.56 -20.50
C ILE A 382 -3.10 5.85 -20.40
N TRP A 383 -2.84 6.34 -19.18
CA TRP A 383 -2.03 7.54 -18.99
C TRP A 383 -0.57 7.33 -19.37
N CYS A 384 -0.07 6.11 -19.22
CA CYS A 384 1.28 5.76 -19.69
C CYS A 384 1.38 5.83 -21.22
N ILE A 385 0.34 5.42 -21.95
CA ILE A 385 0.26 5.58 -23.41
C ILE A 385 0.26 7.07 -23.78
N ILE A 386 -0.57 7.87 -23.13
CA ILE A 386 -0.67 9.31 -23.41
C ILE A 386 0.68 10.01 -23.21
N TRP A 387 1.33 9.78 -22.06
CA TRP A 387 2.63 10.37 -21.79
C TRP A 387 3.75 9.80 -22.68
N GLY A 388 3.69 8.50 -23.00
CA GLY A 388 4.62 7.88 -23.92
C GLY A 388 4.58 8.48 -25.34
N LEU A 389 3.39 8.86 -25.80
CA LEU A 389 3.24 9.60 -27.05
C LEU A 389 3.78 11.04 -26.96
N ILE A 390 3.56 11.72 -25.82
CA ILE A 390 4.08 13.09 -25.59
C ILE A 390 5.61 13.09 -25.52
N PHE A 391 6.21 12.09 -24.87
CA PHE A 391 7.66 11.95 -24.76
C PHE A 391 8.32 11.29 -25.98
N ALA A 392 7.50 10.79 -26.90
CA ALA A 392 7.92 10.02 -28.06
C ALA A 392 8.76 8.78 -27.69
N GLU A 393 8.27 7.99 -26.73
CA GLU A 393 8.96 6.81 -26.18
C GLU A 393 8.08 5.56 -26.22
N GLY A 394 8.64 4.44 -26.69
CA GLY A 394 7.93 3.17 -26.70
C GLY A 394 8.87 1.98 -26.76
N PHE A 395 8.74 1.03 -25.80
CA PHE A 395 9.61 -0.14 -25.66
C PHE A 395 11.11 0.19 -25.59
N GLY A 396 11.47 1.37 -25.06
CA GLY A 396 12.86 1.83 -25.00
C GLY A 396 13.38 2.44 -26.30
N PHE A 397 12.60 2.45 -27.39
CA PHE A 397 12.88 3.24 -28.56
C PHE A 397 12.56 4.70 -28.28
N VAL A 398 13.47 5.57 -28.62
CA VAL A 398 13.42 6.98 -28.28
C VAL A 398 13.61 7.80 -29.53
N TRP A 399 12.78 8.81 -29.73
CA TRP A 399 12.91 9.75 -30.83
C TRP A 399 13.84 10.91 -30.43
N ASP A 400 14.77 11.30 -31.30
CA ASP A 400 15.67 12.43 -31.05
C ASP A 400 15.27 13.67 -31.87
N ASP A 401 15.71 14.86 -31.42
CA ASP A 401 15.40 16.15 -32.05
C ASP A 401 15.97 16.30 -33.49
N THR A 402 16.81 15.37 -33.91
CA THR A 402 17.38 15.37 -35.25
C THR A 402 16.47 14.71 -36.29
N GLY A 403 15.32 14.17 -35.84
CA GLY A 403 14.41 13.43 -36.69
C GLY A 403 14.96 12.08 -37.15
N GLN A 404 16.11 11.69 -36.61
CA GLN A 404 16.70 10.38 -36.82
C GLN A 404 16.59 9.64 -35.47
N MET A 405 15.83 8.57 -35.43
CA MET A 405 16.09 7.61 -34.41
C MET A 405 17.51 7.11 -34.58
N GLY A 406 18.33 7.24 -33.56
CA GLY A 406 19.70 6.76 -33.56
C GLY A 406 19.81 5.29 -33.96
N ASN A 407 18.68 4.56 -33.91
CA ASN A 407 18.53 3.17 -34.27
C ASN A 407 17.21 3.01 -35.02
N SER A 408 17.23 2.45 -36.23
CA SER A 408 16.03 2.19 -37.05
C SER A 408 14.90 1.56 -36.24
N SER A 409 14.02 2.41 -35.78
CA SER A 409 12.86 1.97 -34.99
C SER A 409 11.77 1.50 -35.94
N PRO A 410 11.11 0.38 -35.63
CA PRO A 410 9.94 -0.04 -36.39
C PRO A 410 8.73 0.89 -36.20
N PHE A 411 8.83 1.89 -35.32
CA PHE A 411 7.73 2.78 -34.90
C PHE A 411 7.87 4.23 -35.35
N ASP A 412 8.84 4.54 -36.24
CA ASP A 412 9.10 5.90 -36.77
C ASP A 412 7.82 6.57 -37.28
N PHE A 413 6.93 5.82 -37.94
CA PHE A 413 5.66 6.33 -38.46
C PHE A 413 4.71 6.88 -37.38
N ILE A 414 4.77 6.35 -36.13
CA ILE A 414 3.95 6.83 -35.01
C ILE A 414 4.49 8.17 -34.55
N TYR A 415 5.81 8.31 -34.45
CA TYR A 415 6.45 9.54 -33.99
C TYR A 415 6.34 10.67 -35.01
N ASP A 416 6.52 10.37 -36.28
CA ASP A 416 6.28 11.33 -37.36
C ASP A 416 4.83 11.82 -37.34
N TRP A 417 3.88 10.91 -37.17
CA TRP A 417 2.47 11.29 -37.07
C TRP A 417 2.22 12.14 -35.83
N THR A 418 2.77 11.80 -34.68
CA THR A 418 2.60 12.53 -33.41
C THR A 418 3.19 13.92 -33.52
N TYR A 419 4.41 14.04 -34.03
CA TYR A 419 5.11 15.31 -34.20
C TYR A 419 4.41 16.27 -35.14
N TYR A 420 3.88 15.78 -36.27
CA TYR A 420 3.21 16.62 -37.25
C TYR A 420 1.73 16.89 -36.95
N ASN A 421 1.04 16.08 -36.18
CA ASN A 421 -0.40 16.18 -35.98
C ASN A 421 -0.82 16.56 -34.57
N ILE A 422 -0.02 16.29 -33.55
CA ILE A 422 -0.32 16.70 -32.17
C ILE A 422 0.28 18.07 -31.93
N HIS A 423 -0.52 19.12 -32.09
CA HIS A 423 -0.14 20.49 -31.83
C HIS A 423 -0.85 20.98 -30.58
N VAL A 424 -0.09 21.44 -29.62
CA VAL A 424 -0.66 22.16 -28.46
C VAL A 424 -1.31 23.43 -28.98
N PRO A 425 -2.55 23.78 -28.58
CA PRO A 425 -3.18 25.03 -28.98
C PRO A 425 -2.27 26.22 -28.73
N GLY A 426 -2.16 27.15 -29.71
CA GLY A 426 -1.16 28.22 -29.68
C GLY A 426 -1.10 29.02 -28.37
N ALA A 427 -2.27 29.38 -27.82
CA ALA A 427 -2.31 30.07 -26.52
C ALA A 427 -1.74 29.24 -25.35
N LEU A 428 -1.93 27.92 -25.37
CA LEU A 428 -1.36 27.02 -24.36
C LEU A 428 0.13 26.77 -24.62
N ALA A 429 0.53 26.66 -25.89
CA ALA A 429 1.94 26.54 -26.28
C ALA A 429 2.74 27.77 -25.85
N ASP A 430 2.20 28.98 -26.07
CA ASP A 430 2.80 30.23 -25.62
C ASP A 430 2.91 30.28 -24.10
N LEU A 431 1.87 29.86 -23.37
CA LEU A 431 1.89 29.78 -21.92
C LEU A 431 2.94 28.80 -21.40
N LEU A 432 3.04 27.63 -21.99
CA LEU A 432 4.03 26.62 -21.64
C LEU A 432 5.45 27.10 -21.99
N ALA A 433 5.66 27.70 -23.16
CA ALA A 433 6.93 28.29 -23.56
C ALA A 433 7.38 29.44 -22.64
N MET A 434 6.45 30.27 -22.17
CA MET A 434 6.73 31.28 -21.13
C MET A 434 7.16 30.63 -19.79
N GLY A 435 6.80 29.37 -19.56
CA GLY A 435 7.23 28.53 -18.44
C GLY A 435 8.52 27.77 -18.70
N GLY A 436 9.11 27.82 -19.90
CA GLY A 436 10.27 27.05 -20.28
C GLY A 436 9.95 25.62 -20.72
N LEU A 437 8.72 25.35 -21.17
CA LEU A 437 8.26 24.04 -21.60
C LEU A 437 7.89 24.07 -23.09
N HIS A 438 8.57 23.23 -23.89
CA HIS A 438 8.27 23.01 -25.32
C HIS A 438 7.83 21.54 -25.49
N VAL A 439 6.62 21.33 -25.94
CA VAL A 439 6.02 19.99 -26.09
C VAL A 439 5.81 19.71 -27.60
N PRO A 440 6.14 18.54 -28.11
CA PRO A 440 6.72 17.34 -27.46
C PRO A 440 8.24 17.46 -27.20
N PHE A 441 8.75 16.72 -26.24
CA PHE A 441 10.19 16.69 -25.94
C PHE A 441 10.63 15.29 -25.48
N HIS A 442 11.87 14.95 -25.81
CA HIS A 442 12.48 13.72 -25.34
C HIS A 442 13.13 13.94 -23.96
N ARG A 443 12.53 13.35 -22.91
CA ARG A 443 12.88 13.60 -21.51
C ARG A 443 14.28 13.13 -21.07
N ALA A 444 14.96 12.26 -21.81
CA ALA A 444 16.26 11.70 -21.44
C ALA A 444 17.44 12.31 -22.22
N THR A 445 17.23 13.28 -23.13
CA THR A 445 18.29 13.91 -23.92
C THR A 445 19.01 14.98 -23.10
N PRO A 446 20.35 14.86 -22.89
CA PRO A 446 21.13 15.90 -22.21
C PRO A 446 21.14 17.21 -23.00
N GLY A 447 20.85 18.33 -22.33
CA GLY A 447 20.92 19.67 -22.90
C GLY A 447 19.64 20.23 -23.52
N GLY A 448 18.54 19.47 -23.49
CA GLY A 448 17.23 19.90 -23.97
C GLY A 448 16.12 19.31 -23.12
N GLY A 449 15.54 18.20 -23.54
CA GLY A 449 14.38 17.59 -22.93
C GLY A 449 14.52 17.20 -21.46
N LEU A 450 15.72 16.86 -20.99
CA LEU A 450 15.96 16.61 -19.57
C LEU A 450 15.68 17.85 -18.71
N GLN A 451 16.11 19.03 -19.16
CA GLN A 451 15.86 20.29 -18.46
C GLN A 451 14.36 20.61 -18.44
N GLU A 452 13.67 20.42 -19.55
CA GLU A 452 12.22 20.61 -19.65
C GLU A 452 11.46 19.63 -18.73
N TYR A 453 11.93 18.39 -18.63
CA TYR A 453 11.32 17.41 -17.74
C TYR A 453 11.51 17.76 -16.24
N VAL A 454 12.66 18.33 -15.87
CA VAL A 454 12.87 18.91 -14.52
C VAL A 454 11.83 20.00 -14.26
N VAL A 455 11.69 20.95 -15.19
CA VAL A 455 10.75 22.08 -15.04
C VAL A 455 9.31 21.58 -14.96
N LEU A 456 8.92 20.64 -15.83
CA LEU A 456 7.59 20.02 -15.80
C LEU A 456 7.32 19.34 -14.45
N SER A 457 8.28 18.55 -13.96
CA SER A 457 8.16 17.84 -12.68
C SER A 457 7.95 18.80 -11.50
N VAL A 458 8.67 19.91 -11.49
CA VAL A 458 8.51 20.96 -10.46
C VAL A 458 7.16 21.65 -10.57
N TYR A 459 6.72 22.05 -11.77
CA TYR A 459 5.43 22.73 -11.95
C TYR A 459 4.24 21.85 -11.56
N VAL A 460 4.28 20.57 -11.96
CA VAL A 460 3.26 19.59 -11.55
C VAL A 460 3.25 19.41 -10.04
N GLY A 461 4.44 19.36 -9.42
CA GLY A 461 4.58 19.28 -7.97
C GLY A 461 4.02 20.53 -7.25
N VAL A 462 4.39 21.72 -7.73
CA VAL A 462 3.87 22.98 -7.20
C VAL A 462 2.35 23.03 -7.30
N LEU A 463 1.79 22.69 -8.47
CA LEU A 463 0.34 22.69 -8.68
C LEU A 463 -0.36 21.68 -7.73
N HIS A 464 0.20 20.51 -7.60
CA HIS A 464 -0.38 19.46 -6.74
C HIS A 464 -0.38 19.83 -5.26
N ILE A 465 0.74 20.35 -4.74
CA ILE A 465 0.82 20.85 -3.36
C ILE A 465 -0.09 22.07 -3.18
N PHE A 466 -0.18 22.95 -4.18
CA PHE A 466 -1.06 24.11 -4.14
C PHE A 466 -2.52 23.72 -3.97
N VAL A 467 -2.98 22.72 -4.73
CA VAL A 467 -4.33 22.14 -4.57
C VAL A 467 -4.51 21.56 -3.17
N GLY A 468 -3.54 20.82 -2.64
CA GLY A 468 -3.60 20.30 -1.28
C GLY A 468 -3.70 21.39 -0.21
N LEU A 469 -2.90 22.43 -0.31
CA LEU A 469 -2.96 23.60 0.60
C LEU A 469 -4.29 24.34 0.48
N PHE A 470 -4.86 24.42 -0.73
CA PHE A 470 -6.16 25.08 -0.93
C PHE A 470 -7.31 24.29 -0.30
N ILE A 471 -7.26 22.94 -0.41
CA ILE A 471 -8.21 22.05 0.27
C ILE A 471 -8.05 22.21 1.79
N GLY A 472 -6.82 22.22 2.30
CA GLY A 472 -6.52 22.47 3.70
C GLY A 472 -7.05 23.83 4.18
N LEU A 473 -6.88 24.87 3.38
CA LEU A 473 -7.43 26.20 3.66
C LEU A 473 -8.97 26.17 3.79
N TYR A 474 -9.63 25.48 2.85
CA TYR A 474 -11.09 25.34 2.87
C TYR A 474 -11.57 24.56 4.11
N THR A 475 -10.87 23.48 4.45
CA THR A 475 -11.20 22.65 5.63
C THR A 475 -11.05 23.46 6.92
N VAL A 476 -9.92 24.15 7.11
CA VAL A 476 -9.70 25.01 8.29
C VAL A 476 -10.66 26.19 8.32
N TRP A 477 -11.00 26.77 7.16
CA TRP A 477 -11.99 27.83 7.11
C TRP A 477 -13.36 27.37 7.63
N LYS A 478 -13.76 26.17 7.25
CA LYS A 478 -15.04 25.61 7.68
C LYS A 478 -15.03 25.27 9.19
N SER A 479 -13.89 24.81 9.74
CA SER A 479 -13.76 24.37 11.14
C SER A 479 -13.42 25.49 12.12
N HIS A 480 -12.45 26.36 11.79
CA HIS A 480 -11.90 27.36 12.71
C HIS A 480 -12.12 28.82 12.28
N GLY A 481 -12.84 29.03 11.16
CA GLY A 481 -13.13 30.37 10.64
C GLY A 481 -12.04 30.94 9.73
N ALA A 482 -12.37 32.12 9.11
CA ALA A 482 -11.54 32.69 8.04
C ALA A 482 -10.18 33.21 8.53
N ALA A 483 -10.09 33.74 9.76
CA ALA A 483 -8.83 34.26 10.28
C ALA A 483 -7.83 33.12 10.54
N ALA A 484 -8.24 32.03 11.22
CA ALA A 484 -7.43 30.88 11.45
C ALA A 484 -6.96 30.27 10.11
N ALA A 485 -7.87 30.08 9.16
CA ALA A 485 -7.55 29.56 7.83
C ALA A 485 -6.48 30.38 7.11
N PHE A 486 -6.55 31.71 7.20
CA PHE A 486 -5.54 32.57 6.57
C PHE A 486 -4.16 32.41 7.22
N PHE A 487 -4.09 32.42 8.55
CA PHE A 487 -2.81 32.34 9.25
C PHE A 487 -2.21 30.93 9.22
N GLU A 488 -3.00 29.85 9.30
CA GLU A 488 -2.53 28.49 9.27
C GLU A 488 -2.19 27.98 7.86
N LYS A 489 -3.07 28.20 6.87
CA LYS A 489 -2.92 27.64 5.50
C LYS A 489 -2.74 28.71 4.42
N GLY A 490 -3.35 29.90 4.57
CA GLY A 490 -3.19 31.02 3.62
C GLY A 490 -1.77 31.56 3.57
N SER A 491 -1.06 31.57 4.71
CA SER A 491 0.36 31.91 4.80
C SER A 491 1.23 31.02 3.89
N TRP A 492 0.97 29.73 3.86
CA TRP A 492 1.65 28.76 3.00
C TRP A 492 1.41 29.01 1.51
N LEU A 493 0.17 29.36 1.13
CA LEU A 493 -0.16 29.72 -0.25
C LEU A 493 0.59 30.98 -0.71
N LEU A 494 0.73 31.97 0.17
CA LEU A 494 1.51 33.17 -0.12
C LEU A 494 3.00 32.88 -0.29
N ILE A 495 3.58 32.09 0.63
CA ILE A 495 5.01 31.69 0.55
C ILE A 495 5.26 30.90 -0.71
N MET A 496 4.40 29.95 -1.04
CA MET A 496 4.54 29.08 -2.21
C MET A 496 4.42 29.90 -3.51
N THR A 497 3.42 30.78 -3.61
CA THR A 497 3.23 31.65 -4.78
C THR A 497 4.43 32.58 -4.96
N GLY A 498 4.86 33.26 -3.88
CA GLY A 498 6.01 34.14 -3.90
C GLY A 498 7.30 33.40 -4.26
N GLY A 499 7.57 32.27 -3.64
CA GLY A 499 8.78 31.47 -3.86
C GLY A 499 8.87 30.90 -5.26
N THR A 500 7.76 30.35 -5.79
CA THR A 500 7.74 29.76 -7.15
C THR A 500 7.92 30.81 -8.24
N MET A 501 7.29 31.99 -8.09
CA MET A 501 7.45 33.06 -9.06
C MET A 501 8.84 33.71 -9.00
N GLN A 502 9.43 33.81 -7.82
CA GLN A 502 10.82 34.27 -7.65
C GLN A 502 11.80 33.27 -8.31
N ALA A 503 11.63 31.97 -8.02
CA ALA A 503 12.47 30.92 -8.61
C ALA A 503 12.34 30.88 -10.15
N ARG A 504 11.11 31.01 -10.68
CA ARG A 504 10.88 31.09 -12.13
C ARG A 504 11.60 32.27 -12.75
N ASN A 505 11.48 33.47 -12.19
CA ASN A 505 12.11 34.66 -12.72
C ASN A 505 13.65 34.55 -12.72
N MET A 506 14.22 33.89 -11.70
CA MET A 506 15.65 33.59 -11.65
C MET A 506 16.07 32.60 -12.75
N VAL A 507 15.34 31.50 -12.95
CA VAL A 507 15.63 30.48 -13.98
C VAL A 507 15.53 31.08 -15.39
N MET A 508 14.57 31.97 -15.62
CA MET A 508 14.39 32.67 -16.89
C MET A 508 15.40 33.80 -17.13
N GLY A 509 16.28 34.05 -16.18
CA GLY A 509 17.30 35.10 -16.28
C GLY A 509 16.75 36.52 -16.25
N PHE A 510 15.51 36.73 -15.76
CA PHE A 510 14.90 38.05 -15.68
C PHE A 510 15.46 38.87 -14.51
N ASN A 511 15.93 38.17 -13.44
CA ASN A 511 16.39 38.83 -12.22
C ASN A 511 17.39 37.99 -11.42
N GLU A 512 18.15 38.67 -10.54
CA GLU A 512 18.99 37.98 -9.56
C GLU A 512 18.16 37.47 -8.38
N LEU A 513 18.67 36.44 -7.67
CA LEU A 513 17.93 35.74 -6.59
C LEU A 513 17.43 36.68 -5.48
N PHE A 514 18.16 37.74 -5.19
CA PHE A 514 17.87 38.67 -4.08
C PHE A 514 17.32 40.04 -4.58
N GLU A 515 16.97 40.17 -5.85
CA GLU A 515 16.36 41.39 -6.34
C GLU A 515 14.94 41.57 -5.76
N PHE A 516 14.68 42.75 -5.23
CA PHE A 516 13.40 43.08 -4.59
C PHE A 516 12.29 43.20 -5.62
N GLN A 517 11.34 42.27 -5.57
CA GLN A 517 10.18 42.22 -6.44
C GLN A 517 8.89 42.10 -5.63
N ILE A 518 7.75 42.24 -6.31
CA ILE A 518 6.43 42.02 -5.70
C ILE A 518 6.31 40.61 -5.08
N TRP A 519 6.94 39.60 -5.69
CA TRP A 519 6.95 38.22 -5.23
C TRP A 519 7.70 38.03 -3.91
N THR A 520 8.75 38.83 -3.69
CA THR A 520 9.49 38.92 -2.41
C THR A 520 8.59 39.45 -1.30
N VAL A 521 7.70 40.39 -1.62
CA VAL A 521 6.71 40.90 -0.66
C VAL A 521 5.71 39.80 -0.28
N PHE A 522 5.19 39.01 -1.26
CA PHE A 522 4.30 37.90 -0.98
C PHE A 522 4.96 36.90 -0.04
N MET A 523 6.23 36.59 -0.28
CA MET A 523 7.02 35.63 0.54
C MET A 523 7.22 36.18 1.96
N ALA A 524 7.55 37.49 2.09
CA ALA A 524 7.75 38.14 3.39
C ALA A 524 6.45 38.20 4.19
N VAL A 525 5.35 38.64 3.56
CA VAL A 525 4.02 38.67 4.20
C VAL A 525 3.59 37.27 4.61
N GLY A 526 3.79 36.28 3.74
CA GLY A 526 3.51 34.87 4.07
C GLY A 526 4.31 34.37 5.27
N LEU A 527 5.61 34.69 5.34
CA LEU A 527 6.47 34.31 6.46
C LEU A 527 6.00 34.96 7.79
N VAL A 528 5.70 36.24 7.77
CA VAL A 528 5.19 36.94 8.95
C VAL A 528 3.85 36.33 9.38
N SER A 529 2.94 36.08 8.43
CA SER A 529 1.66 35.47 8.71
C SER A 529 1.82 34.05 9.28
N LEU A 530 2.77 33.26 8.78
CA LEU A 530 3.09 31.92 9.28
C LEU A 530 3.57 31.98 10.73
N VAL A 531 4.50 32.89 11.06
CA VAL A 531 4.98 33.07 12.44
C VAL A 531 3.86 33.45 13.39
N ILE A 532 2.93 34.34 12.96
CA ILE A 532 1.74 34.69 13.74
C ILE A 532 0.83 33.45 13.91
N GLY A 533 0.59 32.68 12.85
CA GLY A 533 -0.18 31.43 12.88
C GLY A 533 0.34 30.45 13.92
N LEU A 534 1.63 30.13 13.86
CA LEU A 534 2.30 29.24 14.80
C LEU A 534 2.28 29.77 16.24
N ALA A 535 2.49 31.09 16.42
CA ALA A 535 2.56 31.69 17.75
C ALA A 535 1.20 31.78 18.45
N VAL A 536 0.14 32.13 17.72
CA VAL A 536 -1.18 32.45 18.27
C VAL A 536 -2.15 31.29 18.14
N TYR A 537 -2.30 30.73 16.94
CA TYR A 537 -3.30 29.69 16.66
C TYR A 537 -2.83 28.29 17.06
N GLU A 538 -1.57 27.95 16.80
CA GLU A 538 -1.02 26.64 17.23
C GLU A 538 -0.41 26.68 18.64
N LYS A 539 -0.50 27.83 19.33
CA LYS A 539 -0.10 28.01 20.74
C LYS A 539 1.39 27.71 21.06
N PHE A 540 2.28 27.74 20.05
CA PHE A 540 3.73 27.56 20.28
C PHE A 540 4.40 28.74 20.97
N GLY A 541 3.70 29.88 21.08
CA GLY A 541 4.26 31.14 21.59
C GLY A 541 5.19 31.84 20.60
N TRP A 542 5.52 33.12 20.86
CA TRP A 542 6.29 33.95 19.91
C TRP A 542 7.71 33.43 19.64
N VAL A 543 8.39 32.87 20.64
CA VAL A 543 9.73 32.30 20.47
C VAL A 543 9.65 31.02 19.65
N GLY A 544 8.65 30.16 19.94
CA GLY A 544 8.41 28.92 19.21
C GLY A 544 8.08 29.22 17.74
N GLY A 545 7.15 30.13 17.46
CA GLY A 545 6.77 30.53 16.11
C GLY A 545 7.94 31.08 15.28
N LEU A 546 8.80 31.91 15.90
CA LEU A 546 9.98 32.48 15.23
C LEU A 546 11.03 31.42 14.85
N VAL A 547 11.19 30.37 15.66
CA VAL A 547 12.13 29.28 15.39
C VAL A 547 11.52 28.25 14.41
N MET A 548 10.25 27.90 14.62
CA MET A 548 9.59 26.88 13.80
C MET A 548 9.25 27.41 12.39
N GLY A 549 8.90 28.69 12.22
CA GLY A 549 8.52 29.24 10.92
C GLY A 549 9.55 28.98 9.80
N PRO A 550 10.82 29.33 9.95
CA PRO A 550 11.84 28.96 8.97
C PRO A 550 12.01 27.46 8.75
N ILE A 551 11.91 26.63 9.79
CA ILE A 551 12.03 25.18 9.69
C ILE A 551 10.90 24.62 8.82
N GLU A 552 9.70 25.07 9.03
CA GLU A 552 8.52 24.70 8.25
C GLU A 552 8.66 25.06 6.76
N ILE A 553 9.22 26.24 6.44
CA ILE A 553 9.48 26.66 5.05
C ILE A 553 10.45 25.68 4.37
N PHE A 554 11.50 25.23 5.06
CA PHE A 554 12.39 24.20 4.52
C PHE A 554 11.64 22.89 4.26
N GLY A 555 10.68 22.53 5.12
CA GLY A 555 9.78 21.40 4.91
C GLY A 555 8.95 21.54 3.63
N LEU A 556 8.37 22.71 3.36
CA LEU A 556 7.63 22.96 2.12
C LEU A 556 8.54 22.88 0.89
N LEU A 557 9.73 23.47 0.95
CA LEU A 557 10.72 23.39 -0.13
C LEU A 557 11.13 21.93 -0.40
N ALA A 558 11.42 21.17 0.66
CA ALA A 558 11.76 19.74 0.55
C ALA A 558 10.62 18.94 -0.11
N ASN A 559 9.37 19.18 0.27
CA ASN A 559 8.21 18.54 -0.33
C ASN A 559 8.08 18.89 -1.82
N THR A 560 8.31 20.15 -2.20
CA THR A 560 8.28 20.57 -3.61
C THR A 560 9.41 19.91 -4.41
N LEU A 561 10.61 19.88 -3.86
CA LEU A 561 11.76 19.23 -4.52
C LEU A 561 11.60 17.70 -4.58
N SER A 562 10.78 17.09 -3.72
CA SER A 562 10.46 15.66 -3.80
C SER A 562 9.84 15.24 -5.14
N TYR A 563 9.17 16.18 -5.86
CA TYR A 563 8.61 15.89 -7.19
C TYR A 563 9.67 15.73 -8.28
N LEU A 564 10.92 16.16 -8.05
CA LEU A 564 12.03 15.82 -8.93
C LEU A 564 12.26 14.30 -9.07
N ARG A 565 11.68 13.53 -8.16
CA ARG A 565 11.64 12.06 -8.26
C ARG A 565 10.91 11.58 -9.52
N ILE A 566 9.90 12.31 -9.99
CA ILE A 566 9.21 12.02 -11.27
C ILE A 566 10.25 11.98 -12.39
N MET A 567 11.08 13.02 -12.47
CA MET A 567 12.16 13.07 -13.45
C MET A 567 13.21 12.00 -13.19
N GLY A 568 13.74 11.90 -11.97
CA GLY A 568 14.85 10.97 -11.66
C GLY A 568 14.52 9.51 -11.97
N VAL A 569 13.33 9.04 -11.53
CA VAL A 569 12.88 7.67 -11.78
C VAL A 569 12.49 7.46 -13.24
N GLY A 570 11.83 8.47 -13.85
CA GLY A 570 11.44 8.40 -15.26
C GLY A 570 12.66 8.25 -16.18
N VAL A 571 13.67 9.11 -16.02
CA VAL A 571 14.93 9.02 -16.82
C VAL A 571 15.65 7.70 -16.58
N ALA A 572 15.71 7.21 -15.33
CA ALA A 572 16.31 5.92 -15.03
C ALA A 572 15.58 4.77 -15.76
N GLY A 573 14.24 4.81 -15.78
CA GLY A 573 13.41 3.83 -16.49
C GLY A 573 13.70 3.80 -17.98
N VAL A 574 13.76 4.99 -18.63
CA VAL A 574 14.12 5.11 -20.05
C VAL A 574 15.49 4.52 -20.34
N LYS A 575 16.49 4.87 -19.52
CA LYS A 575 17.86 4.38 -19.74
C LYS A 575 17.97 2.87 -19.56
N ILE A 576 17.20 2.26 -18.66
CA ILE A 576 17.12 0.79 -18.53
C ILE A 576 16.48 0.18 -19.79
N ALA A 577 15.39 0.77 -20.27
CA ALA A 577 14.73 0.29 -21.49
C ALA A 577 15.63 0.44 -22.73
N GLU A 578 16.38 1.53 -22.86
CA GLU A 578 17.36 1.78 -23.93
C GLU A 578 18.50 0.76 -23.96
N ILE A 579 18.91 0.23 -22.80
CA ILE A 579 19.90 -0.86 -22.73
C ILE A 579 19.43 -2.08 -23.52
N SER A 580 18.14 -2.40 -23.54
CA SER A 580 17.59 -3.52 -24.31
C SER A 580 17.78 -3.33 -25.81
N ILE A 581 17.68 -2.08 -26.28
CA ILE A 581 17.90 -1.72 -27.68
C ILE A 581 19.38 -1.89 -28.03
N ASN A 582 20.27 -1.26 -27.27
CA ASN A 582 21.71 -1.26 -27.55
C ASN A 582 22.35 -2.67 -27.42
N MET A 583 21.92 -3.46 -26.43
CA MET A 583 22.48 -4.78 -26.20
C MET A 583 21.81 -5.91 -27.00
N GLY A 584 20.52 -5.75 -27.31
CA GLY A 584 19.73 -6.77 -27.99
C GLY A 584 19.37 -6.40 -29.42
N TRP A 585 18.52 -5.39 -29.61
CA TRP A 585 17.91 -5.04 -30.89
C TRP A 585 18.95 -4.69 -31.98
N GLU A 586 19.92 -3.83 -31.68
CA GLU A 586 20.95 -3.42 -32.62
C GLU A 586 21.84 -4.55 -33.12
N LYS A 587 21.93 -5.65 -32.40
CA LYS A 587 22.70 -6.84 -32.80
C LYS A 587 21.94 -7.77 -33.73
N ILE A 588 20.62 -7.67 -33.80
CA ILE A 588 19.75 -8.55 -34.58
C ILE A 588 20.01 -8.35 -36.07
N GLY A 589 20.03 -7.10 -36.56
CA GLY A 589 20.26 -6.79 -37.97
C GLY A 589 21.61 -7.30 -38.48
N PRO A 590 22.75 -6.87 -37.93
CA PRO A 590 24.08 -7.35 -38.33
C PRO A 590 24.26 -8.86 -38.24
N ALA A 591 23.67 -9.52 -37.20
CA ALA A 591 23.74 -10.99 -37.06
C ALA A 591 22.94 -11.69 -38.17
N MET A 592 21.80 -11.12 -38.58
CA MET A 592 20.96 -11.64 -39.65
C MET A 592 21.69 -11.51 -41.00
N ASP A 593 22.32 -10.37 -41.28
CA ASP A 593 23.07 -10.09 -42.49
C ASP A 593 24.34 -10.96 -42.62
N ALA A 594 24.99 -11.25 -41.49
CA ALA A 594 26.17 -12.11 -41.40
C ALA A 594 25.84 -13.63 -41.40
N GLY A 595 24.57 -14.01 -41.31
CA GLY A 595 24.14 -15.41 -41.17
C GLY A 595 24.55 -16.05 -39.83
N ASP A 596 24.83 -15.23 -38.80
CA ASP A 596 25.20 -15.71 -37.46
C ASP A 596 23.93 -15.98 -36.64
N TYR A 597 23.40 -17.22 -36.75
CA TYR A 597 22.21 -17.64 -36.02
C TYR A 597 22.37 -17.64 -34.51
N LEU A 598 23.60 -17.82 -34.00
CA LEU A 598 23.86 -17.77 -32.56
C LEU A 598 23.80 -16.33 -32.03
N GLY A 599 24.42 -15.39 -32.77
CA GLY A 599 24.33 -13.96 -32.47
C GLY A 599 22.91 -13.43 -32.55
N LEU A 600 22.13 -13.87 -33.55
CA LEU A 600 20.73 -13.55 -33.70
C LEU A 600 19.91 -14.03 -32.50
N LEU A 601 20.05 -15.32 -32.12
CA LEU A 601 19.34 -15.87 -30.98
C LEU A 601 19.70 -15.13 -29.68
N LEU A 602 21.00 -14.85 -29.48
CA LEU A 602 21.47 -14.14 -28.29
C LEU A 602 20.92 -12.70 -28.25
N GLY A 603 20.89 -11.99 -29.37
CA GLY A 603 20.31 -10.66 -29.47
C GLY A 603 18.83 -10.63 -29.09
N ILE A 604 18.04 -11.57 -29.62
CA ILE A 604 16.60 -11.69 -29.29
C ILE A 604 16.41 -12.03 -27.80
N VAL A 605 17.15 -12.99 -27.26
CA VAL A 605 17.05 -13.39 -25.86
C VAL A 605 17.40 -12.24 -24.93
N LEU A 606 18.48 -11.52 -25.21
CA LEU A 606 18.88 -10.34 -24.41
C LEU A 606 17.83 -9.23 -24.49
N PHE A 607 17.32 -8.94 -25.69
CA PHE A 607 16.26 -7.95 -25.85
C PHE A 607 15.04 -8.29 -25.00
N VAL A 608 14.50 -9.50 -25.14
CA VAL A 608 13.30 -9.92 -24.40
C VAL A 608 13.55 -9.95 -22.89
N LEU A 609 14.69 -10.45 -22.44
CA LEU A 609 15.01 -10.54 -21.00
C LEU A 609 15.10 -9.15 -20.37
N VAL A 610 15.81 -8.21 -20.99
CA VAL A 610 15.95 -6.84 -20.46
C VAL A 610 14.60 -6.11 -20.54
N GLN A 611 13.80 -6.32 -21.60
CA GLN A 611 12.44 -5.75 -21.69
C GLN A 611 11.53 -6.26 -20.58
N LEU A 612 11.54 -7.56 -20.29
CA LEU A 612 10.76 -8.13 -19.16
C LEU A 612 11.18 -7.52 -17.82
N PHE A 613 12.50 -7.34 -17.63
CA PHE A 613 13.03 -6.68 -16.44
C PHE A 613 12.61 -5.20 -16.37
N ALA A 614 12.69 -4.48 -17.46
CA ALA A 614 12.28 -3.08 -17.56
C ALA A 614 10.78 -2.90 -17.29
N ILE A 615 9.91 -3.79 -17.81
CA ILE A 615 8.47 -3.80 -17.53
C ILE A 615 8.23 -4.06 -16.05
N ALA A 616 8.88 -5.06 -15.46
CA ALA A 616 8.70 -5.38 -14.04
C ALA A 616 9.08 -4.20 -13.13
N LEU A 617 10.22 -3.55 -13.40
CA LEU A 617 10.63 -2.33 -12.70
C LEU A 617 9.69 -1.16 -13.01
N GLY A 618 9.22 -1.05 -14.26
CA GLY A 618 8.28 -0.02 -14.71
C GLY A 618 6.91 -0.11 -14.05
N ILE A 619 6.46 -1.31 -13.66
CA ILE A 619 5.23 -1.47 -12.89
C ILE A 619 5.45 -1.07 -11.43
N LEU A 620 6.51 -1.57 -10.81
CA LEU A 620 6.72 -1.46 -9.37
C LEU A 620 7.23 -0.07 -8.95
N SER A 621 8.31 0.40 -9.57
CA SER A 621 8.98 1.63 -9.15
C SER A 621 8.11 2.89 -9.32
N PRO A 622 7.48 3.16 -10.48
CA PRO A 622 6.57 4.29 -10.63
C PRO A 622 5.36 4.25 -9.69
N SER A 623 4.80 3.05 -9.41
CA SER A 623 3.68 2.90 -8.48
C SER A 623 4.06 3.37 -7.08
N ILE A 624 5.19 2.90 -6.54
CA ILE A 624 5.66 3.27 -5.21
C ILE A 624 5.91 4.78 -5.13
N HIS A 625 6.55 5.35 -6.15
CA HIS A 625 6.87 6.77 -6.15
C HIS A 625 5.63 7.66 -6.33
N ALA A 626 4.66 7.26 -7.17
CA ALA A 626 3.40 7.97 -7.31
C ALA A 626 2.58 7.91 -6.00
N ILE A 627 2.47 6.74 -5.37
CA ILE A 627 1.80 6.59 -4.06
C ILE A 627 2.42 7.53 -3.03
N ARG A 628 3.75 7.54 -2.92
CA ARG A 628 4.43 8.37 -1.94
C ARG A 628 4.18 9.86 -2.16
N LEU A 629 4.21 10.35 -3.42
CA LEU A 629 3.93 11.75 -3.74
C LEU A 629 2.51 12.16 -3.31
N HIS A 630 1.53 11.25 -3.43
CA HIS A 630 0.17 11.52 -2.98
C HIS A 630 0.05 11.46 -1.46
N PHE A 631 0.58 10.45 -0.82
CA PHE A 631 0.36 10.22 0.61
C PHE A 631 1.17 11.17 1.49
N VAL A 632 2.44 11.36 1.19
CA VAL A 632 3.35 12.11 2.07
C VAL A 632 3.33 13.61 1.70
N GLU A 633 3.53 13.93 0.44
CA GLU A 633 3.73 15.31 0.01
C GLU A 633 2.41 16.07 -0.16
N TRP A 634 1.33 15.41 -0.59
CA TRP A 634 0.06 16.05 -0.88
C TRP A 634 -0.98 15.87 0.23
N MET A 635 -1.36 14.63 0.53
CA MET A 635 -2.37 14.35 1.56
C MET A 635 -1.93 14.84 2.94
N GLY A 636 -0.65 14.77 3.28
CA GLY A 636 -0.09 15.34 4.51
C GLY A 636 -0.35 16.84 4.72
N LYS A 637 -0.92 17.57 3.74
CA LYS A 637 -1.27 18.99 3.88
C LYS A 637 -2.68 19.24 4.41
N PHE A 638 -3.59 18.26 4.26
CA PHE A 638 -5.00 18.46 4.61
C PHE A 638 -5.71 17.22 5.14
N TYR A 639 -5.08 16.06 5.08
CA TYR A 639 -5.71 14.77 5.33
C TYR A 639 -5.32 14.22 6.69
N ASP A 640 -6.33 13.76 7.42
CA ASP A 640 -6.20 12.98 8.64
C ASP A 640 -6.87 11.62 8.42
N GLY A 641 -6.08 10.55 8.43
CA GLY A 641 -6.53 9.17 8.19
C GLY A 641 -7.09 8.47 9.43
N SER A 642 -7.57 9.20 10.43
CA SER A 642 -8.06 8.65 11.70
C SER A 642 -9.51 8.14 11.66
N GLY A 643 -10.22 8.31 10.53
CA GLY A 643 -11.62 7.90 10.38
C GLY A 643 -11.81 6.39 10.40
N LYS A 644 -12.93 5.95 11.00
CA LYS A 644 -13.33 4.53 11.05
C LYS A 644 -14.21 4.18 9.86
N ALA A 645 -14.05 2.98 9.31
CA ALA A 645 -14.91 2.48 8.25
C ALA A 645 -16.31 2.18 8.78
N PHE A 646 -17.35 2.62 8.04
CA PHE A 646 -18.72 2.19 8.34
C PHE A 646 -18.88 0.70 8.03
N SER A 647 -19.18 -0.09 9.05
CA SER A 647 -19.48 -1.51 8.96
C SER A 647 -20.92 -1.73 9.41
N PRO A 648 -21.87 -1.89 8.47
CA PRO A 648 -23.27 -2.12 8.84
C PRO A 648 -23.44 -3.47 9.53
N LEU A 649 -24.32 -3.53 10.52
CA LEU A 649 -24.73 -4.79 11.14
C LEU A 649 -25.33 -5.71 10.07
N GLY A 650 -24.85 -6.95 9.98
CA GLY A 650 -25.24 -7.87 8.92
C GLY A 650 -24.39 -7.81 7.64
N GLY A 651 -23.29 -7.05 7.63
CA GLY A 651 -22.38 -6.95 6.50
C GLY A 651 -22.95 -6.12 5.34
N ARG A 652 -22.12 -5.88 4.31
CA ARG A 652 -22.57 -5.28 3.05
C ARG A 652 -23.09 -6.37 2.13
N THR A 653 -24.30 -6.21 1.61
CA THR A 653 -24.84 -7.09 0.56
C THR A 653 -24.26 -6.66 -0.80
N LEU A 654 -23.25 -7.37 -1.27
CA LEU A 654 -22.62 -7.12 -2.57
C LEU A 654 -23.24 -7.98 -3.69
N HIS A 655 -23.64 -9.19 -3.35
CA HIS A 655 -24.09 -10.21 -4.30
C HIS A 655 -25.53 -10.71 -4.03
N VAL A 656 -26.03 -10.50 -2.83
CA VAL A 656 -27.45 -10.77 -2.48
C VAL A 656 -28.25 -9.54 -2.85
N GLU A 657 -29.12 -9.64 -3.87
CA GLU A 657 -30.10 -8.60 -4.13
C GLU A 657 -30.98 -8.43 -2.91
N GLY A 658 -30.80 -7.30 -2.21
CA GLY A 658 -31.62 -6.96 -1.08
C GLY A 658 -33.07 -6.91 -1.50
N LYS A 659 -33.89 -7.80 -0.99
CA LYS A 659 -35.34 -7.52 -0.94
C LYS A 659 -35.47 -6.30 -0.03
N SER A 660 -35.66 -5.13 -0.65
CA SER A 660 -36.03 -3.87 -0.02
C SER A 660 -37.29 -4.02 0.83
#